data_d12300967788f193859c5c90a2b171fb
#
_entry.id   d12300967788f193859c5c90a2b171fb
#
_cell.length_a   1.000
_cell.length_b   1.000
_cell.length_c   1.000
_cell.angle_alpha   90.00
_cell.angle_beta   90.00
_cell.angle_gamma   90.00
#
_symmetry.space_group_name_H-M   'P 1'
#
loop_
_entity.id
_entity.type
_entity.pdbx_description
1 polymer ?
#
loop_
_entity_poly.entity_id
_entity_poly.type
_entity_poly.pdbx_seq_one_letter_code
_entity_poly.pdbx_strand_id
1 'polypeptide(L)'
;MPDPSTYRPAPGSIPVEPGVYRFKDAHGRVIYVGKAKSLRSRLNSYFADLSGLAPRTRQMVMTAAGVEWTVVNTEVEALQLEYNWIKEFDPRFNIRYRDDKSYPVLAVTLNEEYPRLMVYRGPRRKGVRYFGPYSHAWAIRETLDLLTRVFPARTCSNGVFKRHSQIDRPCLLGYIDKCSAPCIGRVSAEEHRRIVGDFCDFLAGKTDKLVREMEQQMNDASVNLDFERAARLRDDISAMRRALEKQAVVFGDGTDADVVAFADDELEAAVQVFHVRGGRVRGQRGWVVEKSGEPGESTLEYLVEQFLTQFYGDQAALGTAADGGRDDVANPVPRQVLVPVLPDTSDELETWLSQLRGSRVTLRVAQRGDKRALAETVHRNAQDALTQHKLKRAGDFTARSAALQSIQEALELEDAPLRIECVDISHVQGTDVVASLVVFEDGLPKKSDYRHYAIREAAGQGRSDDVASIAEVTRRRFHRHLRDSGDVAEGSAAVDDGARASARVDDGARASARVDDGPRASARPARFAYPPNLFVVDGGAPQVNAAASVLDELGVTDVAVVGLAKRLEEVWVPGRDGSPAEPVILPRNSDGLYMLQRVRDEAHRFAISYHRSKRSKRMTASALDSVRGLGEHRRKALVTHFGSLARLKQASVEEITSVPGIGAATARAVLEALGAASPTESAAEGSVAATPDSPAVSQASAPVIGDDRSTAPG
;
A
#
# COMPACT_ATOMS: atom_id res chain seq x y z
N MET A 1 16.83 -15.65 30.88
CA MET A 1 17.06 -15.70 29.44
C MET A 1 18.39 -16.36 29.16
N PRO A 2 18.56 -17.15 28.10
CA PRO A 2 19.86 -17.68 27.73
C PRO A 2 20.86 -16.54 27.46
N ASP A 3 22.08 -16.65 27.98
CA ASP A 3 23.14 -15.70 27.70
C ASP A 3 23.74 -16.00 26.31
N PRO A 4 23.73 -15.06 25.35
CA PRO A 4 24.33 -15.27 24.02
C PRO A 4 25.79 -15.68 24.02
N SER A 5 26.53 -15.36 25.10
CA SER A 5 27.90 -15.79 25.25
C SER A 5 28.05 -17.32 25.37
N THR A 6 27.02 -18.02 25.85
CA THR A 6 27.05 -19.47 26.09
C THR A 6 27.00 -20.31 24.80
N TYR A 7 26.42 -19.78 23.73
CA TYR A 7 26.29 -20.47 22.44
C TYR A 7 27.04 -19.77 21.30
N ARG A 8 27.80 -18.72 21.60
CA ARG A 8 28.65 -18.04 20.63
C ARG A 8 29.68 -19.03 20.07
N PRO A 9 29.80 -19.20 18.76
CA PRO A 9 30.79 -20.06 18.15
C PRO A 9 32.22 -19.64 18.53
N ALA A 10 33.10 -20.62 18.69
CA ALA A 10 34.50 -20.36 19.03
C ALA A 10 35.18 -19.50 17.94
N PRO A 11 36.06 -18.57 18.30
CA PRO A 11 36.82 -17.78 17.35
C PRO A 11 37.49 -18.66 16.29
N GLY A 12 37.29 -18.38 15.03
CA GLY A 12 37.85 -19.15 13.90
C GLY A 12 37.07 -20.40 13.47
N SER A 13 36.05 -20.84 14.22
CA SER A 13 35.25 -22.03 13.86
C SER A 13 34.28 -21.78 12.70
N ILE A 14 33.90 -20.53 12.47
CA ILE A 14 32.95 -20.16 11.40
C ILE A 14 33.71 -20.03 10.08
N PRO A 15 33.30 -20.74 8.99
CA PRO A 15 33.92 -20.66 7.69
C PRO A 15 33.66 -19.28 7.01
N VAL A 16 34.49 -18.93 6.02
CA VAL A 16 34.39 -17.66 5.29
C VAL A 16 33.47 -17.81 4.06
N GLU A 17 33.28 -19.03 3.65
CA GLU A 17 32.51 -19.44 2.48
C GLU A 17 31.04 -19.01 2.58
N PRO A 18 30.31 -18.92 1.44
CA PRO A 18 28.87 -18.70 1.45
C PRO A 18 28.12 -19.86 2.10
N GLY A 19 26.98 -19.54 2.71
CA GLY A 19 26.19 -20.58 3.37
C GLY A 19 24.88 -20.07 3.95
N VAL A 20 24.17 -20.98 4.57
CA VAL A 20 22.92 -20.73 5.29
C VAL A 20 23.10 -21.10 6.75
N TYR A 21 22.56 -20.30 7.63
CA TYR A 21 22.64 -20.51 9.08
C TYR A 21 21.23 -20.47 9.68
N ARG A 22 21.11 -21.11 10.85
CA ARG A 22 19.87 -21.17 11.60
C ARG A 22 20.11 -21.02 13.09
N PHE A 23 19.30 -20.19 13.74
CA PHE A 23 19.27 -20.08 15.19
C PHE A 23 18.19 -21.02 15.76
N LYS A 24 18.51 -21.68 16.86
CA LYS A 24 17.60 -22.61 17.57
C LYS A 24 17.35 -22.12 18.98
N ASP A 25 16.14 -22.31 19.50
CA ASP A 25 15.83 -22.08 20.92
C ASP A 25 16.31 -23.23 21.83
N ALA A 26 16.07 -23.10 23.13
CA ALA A 26 16.43 -24.11 24.12
C ALA A 26 15.73 -25.46 23.94
N HIS A 27 14.65 -25.49 23.15
CA HIS A 27 13.92 -26.72 22.81
C HIS A 27 14.35 -27.31 21.45
N GLY A 28 15.41 -26.78 20.85
CA GLY A 28 15.92 -27.21 19.54
C GLY A 28 15.08 -26.77 18.34
N ARG A 29 14.04 -25.92 18.51
CA ARG A 29 13.23 -25.42 17.42
C ARG A 29 14.00 -24.32 16.68
N VAL A 30 13.96 -24.36 15.34
CA VAL A 30 14.52 -23.30 14.50
C VAL A 30 13.65 -22.05 14.61
N ILE A 31 14.23 -20.94 15.05
CA ILE A 31 13.53 -19.68 15.27
C ILE A 31 13.86 -18.61 14.21
N TYR A 32 15.02 -18.75 13.54
CA TYR A 32 15.45 -17.87 12.47
C TYR A 32 16.35 -18.62 11.48
N VAL A 33 16.23 -18.31 10.20
CA VAL A 33 17.08 -18.80 9.11
C VAL A 33 17.59 -17.59 8.31
N GLY A 34 18.86 -17.60 7.96
CA GLY A 34 19.45 -16.55 7.12
C GLY A 34 20.57 -17.09 6.24
N LYS A 35 20.84 -16.41 5.13
CA LYS A 35 21.98 -16.69 4.25
C LYS A 35 23.10 -15.68 4.43
N ALA A 36 24.29 -16.03 3.99
CA ALA A 36 25.46 -15.15 4.00
C ALA A 36 26.38 -15.43 2.81
N LYS A 37 26.92 -14.37 2.21
CA LYS A 37 28.06 -14.46 1.28
C LYS A 37 29.33 -14.87 2.02
N SER A 38 29.46 -14.48 3.29
CA SER A 38 30.49 -14.91 4.22
C SER A 38 29.85 -15.21 5.56
N LEU A 39 29.75 -16.50 5.91
CA LEU A 39 29.18 -16.96 7.17
C LEU A 39 29.89 -16.34 8.38
N ARG A 40 31.22 -16.22 8.32
CA ARG A 40 32.03 -15.64 9.42
C ARG A 40 31.65 -14.18 9.68
N SER A 41 31.59 -13.37 8.65
CA SER A 41 31.24 -11.94 8.76
C SER A 41 29.85 -11.77 9.32
N ARG A 42 28.88 -12.47 8.75
CA ARG A 42 27.46 -12.35 9.13
C ARG A 42 27.18 -12.86 10.53
N LEU A 43 27.66 -14.06 10.88
CA LEU A 43 27.45 -14.61 12.23
C LEU A 43 28.15 -13.81 13.33
N ASN A 44 29.35 -13.30 13.05
CA ASN A 44 30.03 -12.45 14.03
C ASN A 44 29.29 -11.14 14.29
N SER A 45 28.56 -10.59 13.33
CA SER A 45 27.80 -9.35 13.53
C SER A 45 26.70 -9.48 14.58
N TYR A 46 26.12 -10.66 14.78
CA TYR A 46 25.11 -10.90 15.81
C TYR A 46 25.66 -10.92 17.23
N PHE A 47 26.98 -11.15 17.39
CA PHE A 47 27.64 -11.29 18.70
C PHE A 47 28.64 -10.15 19.00
N ALA A 48 28.78 -9.16 18.10
CA ALA A 48 29.76 -8.08 18.26
C ALA A 48 29.31 -7.05 19.30
N ASP A 49 28.11 -6.55 19.18
CA ASP A 49 27.49 -5.57 20.08
C ASP A 49 25.97 -5.78 20.13
N LEU A 50 25.52 -6.35 21.24
CA LEU A 50 24.07 -6.60 21.43
C LEU A 50 23.27 -5.31 21.59
N SER A 51 23.88 -4.23 22.08
CA SER A 51 23.18 -2.94 22.23
C SER A 51 22.94 -2.25 20.89
N GLY A 52 23.81 -2.50 19.91
CA GLY A 52 23.67 -2.01 18.53
C GLY A 52 22.68 -2.77 17.66
N LEU A 53 22.25 -3.98 18.09
CA LEU A 53 21.29 -4.77 17.33
C LEU A 53 19.89 -4.17 17.42
N ALA A 54 19.11 -4.30 16.33
CA ALA A 54 17.69 -4.00 16.36
C ALA A 54 16.95 -4.83 17.43
N PRO A 55 15.91 -4.31 18.07
CA PRO A 55 15.23 -4.97 19.19
C PRO A 55 14.80 -6.41 18.89
N ARG A 56 14.22 -6.65 17.70
CA ARG A 56 13.78 -7.99 17.28
C ARG A 56 14.95 -8.96 17.12
N THR A 57 16.06 -8.50 16.55
CA THR A 57 17.27 -9.32 16.42
C THR A 57 17.90 -9.59 17.75
N ARG A 58 17.98 -8.57 18.62
CA ARG A 58 18.39 -8.76 20.00
C ARG A 58 17.51 -9.79 20.69
N GLN A 59 16.19 -9.68 20.55
CA GLN A 59 15.26 -10.67 21.10
C GLN A 59 15.46 -12.05 20.49
N MET A 60 15.71 -12.16 19.17
CA MET A 60 16.04 -13.42 18.51
C MET A 60 17.32 -14.03 19.09
N VAL A 61 18.40 -13.25 19.17
CA VAL A 61 19.68 -13.68 19.74
C VAL A 61 19.55 -14.05 21.24
N MET A 62 18.81 -13.28 22.02
CA MET A 62 18.53 -13.56 23.43
C MET A 62 17.60 -14.76 23.65
N THR A 63 16.79 -15.13 22.65
CA THR A 63 15.92 -16.32 22.71
C THR A 63 16.63 -17.58 22.23
N ALA A 64 17.64 -17.43 21.39
CA ALA A 64 18.41 -18.54 20.86
C ALA A 64 19.24 -19.20 21.95
N ALA A 65 19.44 -20.51 21.80
CA ALA A 65 20.32 -21.33 22.62
C ALA A 65 21.41 -22.01 21.77
N GLY A 66 21.40 -21.81 20.46
CA GLY A 66 22.42 -22.36 19.57
C GLY A 66 22.28 -21.81 18.15
N VAL A 67 23.40 -21.86 17.42
CA VAL A 67 23.48 -21.51 16.00
C VAL A 67 24.18 -22.61 15.22
N GLU A 68 23.64 -22.99 14.10
CA GLU A 68 24.20 -23.97 13.16
C GLU A 68 24.29 -23.36 11.77
N TRP A 69 25.22 -23.85 10.96
CA TRP A 69 25.36 -23.41 9.58
C TRP A 69 25.70 -24.55 8.63
N THR A 70 25.40 -24.36 7.36
CA THR A 70 25.77 -25.25 6.26
C THR A 70 26.47 -24.42 5.20
N VAL A 71 27.66 -24.83 4.82
CA VAL A 71 28.44 -24.23 3.71
C VAL A 71 27.86 -24.73 2.38
N VAL A 72 27.77 -23.84 1.42
CA VAL A 72 27.39 -24.16 0.05
C VAL A 72 28.44 -23.61 -0.93
N ASN A 73 28.40 -24.08 -2.20
CA ASN A 73 29.41 -23.68 -3.17
C ASN A 73 29.10 -22.33 -3.84
N THR A 74 27.81 -21.97 -3.94
CA THR A 74 27.38 -20.77 -4.64
C THR A 74 26.32 -20.00 -3.85
N GLU A 75 26.20 -18.69 -4.10
CA GLU A 75 25.18 -17.85 -3.51
C GLU A 75 23.77 -18.27 -3.95
N VAL A 76 23.61 -18.83 -5.16
CA VAL A 76 22.35 -19.38 -5.64
C VAL A 76 21.91 -20.60 -4.83
N GLU A 77 22.86 -21.48 -4.49
CA GLU A 77 22.59 -22.60 -3.58
C GLU A 77 22.21 -22.11 -2.19
N ALA A 78 22.85 -21.04 -1.68
CA ALA A 78 22.50 -20.43 -0.40
C ALA A 78 21.05 -19.89 -0.43
N LEU A 79 20.65 -19.22 -1.52
CA LEU A 79 19.29 -18.71 -1.69
C LEU A 79 18.24 -19.83 -1.68
N GLN A 80 18.49 -20.92 -2.42
CA GLN A 80 17.61 -22.09 -2.48
C GLN A 80 17.49 -22.81 -1.12
N LEU A 81 18.62 -22.97 -0.43
CA LEU A 81 18.65 -23.66 0.85
C LEU A 81 17.97 -22.82 1.95
N GLU A 82 18.17 -21.50 1.97
CA GLU A 82 17.46 -20.56 2.85
C GLU A 82 15.96 -20.69 2.66
N TYR A 83 15.46 -20.60 1.41
CA TYR A 83 14.04 -20.77 1.10
C TYR A 83 13.50 -22.12 1.59
N ASN A 84 14.21 -23.22 1.31
CA ASN A 84 13.79 -24.56 1.74
C ASN A 84 13.69 -24.66 3.27
N TRP A 85 14.66 -24.13 4.00
CA TRP A 85 14.67 -24.15 5.46
C TRP A 85 13.59 -23.25 6.07
N ILE A 86 13.35 -22.06 5.50
CA ILE A 86 12.24 -21.20 5.94
C ILE A 86 10.91 -21.94 5.79
N LYS A 87 10.73 -22.66 4.68
CA LYS A 87 9.53 -23.44 4.41
C LYS A 87 9.38 -24.66 5.31
N GLU A 88 10.48 -25.37 5.58
CA GLU A 88 10.52 -26.59 6.41
C GLU A 88 10.28 -26.28 7.88
N PHE A 89 11.02 -25.29 8.42
CA PHE A 89 11.04 -25.02 9.85
C PHE A 89 10.03 -23.98 10.31
N ASP A 90 9.44 -23.22 9.39
CA ASP A 90 8.47 -22.16 9.68
C ASP A 90 8.93 -21.19 10.79
N PRO A 91 10.15 -20.60 10.70
CA PRO A 91 10.78 -19.89 11.80
C PRO A 91 10.09 -18.55 12.09
N ARG A 92 9.82 -18.26 13.37
CA ARG A 92 8.99 -17.12 13.81
C ARG A 92 9.61 -15.75 13.60
N PHE A 93 10.91 -15.66 13.44
CA PHE A 93 11.62 -14.39 13.23
C PHE A 93 11.85 -14.06 11.74
N ASN A 94 11.55 -14.96 10.80
CA ASN A 94 11.58 -14.65 9.37
C ASN A 94 10.31 -13.96 8.88
N ILE A 95 10.45 -13.13 7.83
CA ILE A 95 9.30 -12.55 7.11
C ILE A 95 8.62 -13.64 6.30
N ARG A 96 7.28 -13.63 6.28
CA ARG A 96 6.48 -14.61 5.54
C ARG A 96 5.43 -13.94 4.71
N TYR A 97 5.42 -14.26 3.43
CA TYR A 97 4.35 -13.89 2.52
C TYR A 97 3.31 -15.02 2.47
N ARG A 98 2.44 -15.07 3.48
CA ARG A 98 1.35 -16.07 3.52
C ARG A 98 0.23 -15.66 2.58
N ASP A 99 -0.13 -16.55 1.65
CA ASP A 99 -1.33 -16.41 0.83
C ASP A 99 -2.51 -17.04 1.58
N ASP A 100 -3.22 -16.29 2.41
CA ASP A 100 -4.40 -16.72 3.13
C ASP A 100 -5.60 -17.00 2.21
N LYS A 101 -5.49 -16.62 0.93
CA LYS A 101 -6.56 -16.76 -0.06
C LYS A 101 -6.06 -17.52 -1.28
N SER A 102 -6.51 -18.78 -1.43
CA SER A 102 -6.35 -19.50 -2.69
C SER A 102 -7.19 -18.80 -3.77
N TYR A 103 -6.52 -18.04 -4.65
CA TYR A 103 -7.19 -17.42 -5.79
C TYR A 103 -7.74 -18.48 -6.74
N PRO A 104 -8.98 -18.28 -7.22
CA PRO A 104 -9.55 -19.22 -8.19
C PRO A 104 -8.80 -19.11 -9.51
N VAL A 105 -8.63 -20.24 -10.15
CA VAL A 105 -8.10 -20.37 -11.51
C VAL A 105 -9.12 -21.06 -12.41
N LEU A 106 -9.06 -20.78 -13.70
CA LEU A 106 -9.78 -21.55 -14.70
C LEU A 106 -8.92 -22.78 -15.03
N ALA A 107 -9.45 -23.95 -14.78
CA ALA A 107 -8.82 -25.23 -15.08
C ALA A 107 -9.47 -25.89 -16.31
N VAL A 108 -8.62 -26.40 -17.21
CA VAL A 108 -9.00 -27.14 -18.42
C VAL A 108 -8.44 -28.55 -18.32
N THR A 109 -9.32 -29.57 -18.22
CA THR A 109 -8.92 -30.96 -17.98
C THR A 109 -8.51 -31.65 -19.27
N LEU A 110 -7.28 -31.39 -19.78
CA LEU A 110 -6.79 -31.95 -21.04
C LEU A 110 -6.54 -33.47 -20.96
N ASN A 111 -6.48 -34.03 -19.75
CA ASN A 111 -6.33 -35.44 -19.49
C ASN A 111 -7.64 -36.25 -19.57
N GLU A 112 -8.79 -35.58 -19.75
CA GLU A 112 -10.07 -36.25 -19.96
C GLU A 112 -10.29 -36.51 -21.47
N GLU A 113 -11.04 -37.54 -21.82
CA GLU A 113 -11.43 -37.83 -23.22
C GLU A 113 -12.17 -36.64 -23.84
N TYR A 114 -13.11 -36.08 -23.09
CA TYR A 114 -13.80 -34.82 -23.39
C TYR A 114 -13.38 -33.77 -22.38
N PRO A 115 -12.38 -32.97 -22.67
CA PRO A 115 -11.91 -31.92 -21.73
C PRO A 115 -13.03 -30.98 -21.30
N ARG A 116 -12.97 -30.49 -20.05
CA ARG A 116 -13.94 -29.53 -19.53
C ARG A 116 -13.27 -28.30 -18.94
N LEU A 117 -14.03 -27.22 -18.92
CA LEU A 117 -13.66 -25.96 -18.31
C LEU A 117 -14.29 -25.88 -16.92
N MET A 118 -13.51 -25.52 -15.90
CA MET A 118 -14.04 -25.42 -14.52
C MET A 118 -13.29 -24.37 -13.69
N VAL A 119 -14.02 -23.76 -12.75
CA VAL A 119 -13.40 -22.98 -11.68
C VAL A 119 -12.72 -23.93 -10.72
N TYR A 120 -11.46 -23.70 -10.43
CA TYR A 120 -10.67 -24.57 -9.57
C TYR A 120 -9.92 -23.78 -8.49
N ARG A 121 -9.81 -24.39 -7.33
CA ARG A 121 -8.97 -23.95 -6.22
C ARG A 121 -8.29 -25.18 -5.65
N GLY A 122 -7.00 -25.10 -5.44
CA GLY A 122 -6.23 -26.19 -4.84
C GLY A 122 -4.95 -26.50 -5.63
N PRO A 123 -4.24 -27.57 -5.26
CA PRO A 123 -2.99 -27.95 -5.87
C PRO A 123 -3.17 -28.32 -7.36
N ARG A 124 -2.18 -28.00 -8.17
CA ARG A 124 -2.21 -28.31 -9.61
C ARG A 124 -2.17 -29.82 -9.86
N ARG A 125 -2.90 -30.27 -10.88
CA ARG A 125 -3.02 -31.68 -11.25
C ARG A 125 -2.34 -31.91 -12.60
N LYS A 126 -1.74 -33.10 -12.79
CA LYS A 126 -1.13 -33.51 -14.06
C LYS A 126 -2.18 -33.58 -15.18
N GLY A 127 -1.83 -33.08 -16.36
CA GLY A 127 -2.71 -33.09 -17.54
C GLY A 127 -3.86 -32.08 -17.48
N VAL A 128 -3.82 -31.12 -16.57
CA VAL A 128 -4.77 -30.01 -16.48
C VAL A 128 -4.06 -28.70 -16.75
N ARG A 129 -4.57 -27.91 -17.69
CA ARG A 129 -4.06 -26.56 -17.99
C ARG A 129 -4.78 -25.54 -17.15
N TYR A 130 -4.03 -24.56 -16.62
CA TYR A 130 -4.57 -23.55 -15.72
C TYR A 130 -4.36 -22.15 -16.28
N PHE A 131 -5.40 -21.30 -16.18
CA PHE A 131 -5.37 -19.89 -16.56
C PHE A 131 -5.76 -19.01 -15.38
N GLY A 132 -5.12 -17.86 -15.25
CA GLY A 132 -5.29 -16.95 -14.12
C GLY A 132 -3.99 -16.80 -13.34
N PRO A 133 -4.01 -16.32 -12.12
CA PRO A 133 -5.15 -16.25 -11.16
C PRO A 133 -6.16 -15.16 -11.47
N TYR A 134 -7.40 -15.38 -11.08
CA TYR A 134 -8.48 -14.40 -11.16
C TYR A 134 -8.78 -13.85 -9.78
N SER A 135 -9.22 -12.58 -9.71
CA SER A 135 -9.56 -11.95 -8.43
C SER A 135 -10.68 -12.67 -7.68
N HIS A 136 -11.66 -13.22 -8.41
CA HIS A 136 -12.79 -13.95 -7.84
C HIS A 136 -13.40 -14.94 -8.84
N ALA A 137 -14.07 -15.97 -8.31
CA ALA A 137 -14.67 -17.05 -9.11
C ALA A 137 -15.75 -16.54 -10.10
N TRP A 138 -16.39 -15.41 -9.79
CA TRP A 138 -17.40 -14.81 -10.66
C TRP A 138 -16.79 -14.31 -11.98
N ALA A 139 -15.60 -13.71 -11.93
CA ALA A 139 -14.88 -13.25 -13.12
C ALA A 139 -14.58 -14.39 -14.10
N ILE A 140 -14.24 -15.59 -13.57
CA ILE A 140 -14.05 -16.78 -14.40
C ILE A 140 -15.37 -17.20 -15.06
N ARG A 141 -16.50 -17.20 -14.31
CA ARG A 141 -17.81 -17.60 -14.85
C ARG A 141 -18.29 -16.64 -15.93
N GLU A 142 -18.07 -15.34 -15.75
CA GLU A 142 -18.37 -14.33 -16.76
C GLU A 142 -17.55 -14.53 -18.03
N THR A 143 -16.23 -14.77 -17.88
CA THR A 143 -15.34 -15.10 -19.01
C THR A 143 -15.80 -16.36 -19.73
N LEU A 144 -16.18 -17.42 -18.99
CA LEU A 144 -16.71 -18.65 -19.57
C LEU A 144 -18.03 -18.41 -20.29
N ASP A 145 -18.96 -17.64 -19.73
CA ASP A 145 -20.26 -17.36 -20.35
C ASP A 145 -20.13 -16.62 -21.67
N LEU A 146 -19.16 -15.72 -21.77
CA LEU A 146 -18.85 -15.01 -23.02
C LEU A 146 -18.18 -15.92 -24.05
N LEU A 147 -17.15 -16.66 -23.63
CA LEU A 147 -16.33 -17.44 -24.54
C LEU A 147 -16.92 -18.77 -24.97
N THR A 148 -17.85 -19.37 -24.18
CA THR A 148 -18.53 -20.61 -24.59
C THR A 148 -19.51 -20.43 -25.73
N ARG A 149 -19.87 -19.20 -26.11
CA ARG A 149 -20.60 -18.92 -27.37
C ARG A 149 -19.73 -19.16 -28.59
N VAL A 150 -18.45 -18.78 -28.51
CA VAL A 150 -17.50 -18.91 -29.62
C VAL A 150 -16.84 -20.29 -29.59
N PHE A 151 -16.51 -20.77 -28.40
CA PHE A 151 -15.89 -22.08 -28.16
C PHE A 151 -16.84 -22.93 -27.32
N PRO A 152 -17.76 -23.66 -27.94
CA PRO A 152 -18.81 -24.40 -27.19
C PRO A 152 -18.26 -25.62 -26.46
N ALA A 153 -17.32 -25.37 -25.55
CA ALA A 153 -16.67 -26.37 -24.74
C ALA A 153 -17.52 -26.78 -23.53
N ARG A 154 -17.35 -27.97 -23.09
CA ARG A 154 -18.05 -28.55 -21.94
C ARG A 154 -17.63 -27.92 -20.64
N THR A 155 -18.60 -27.55 -19.79
CA THR A 155 -18.34 -27.00 -18.42
C THR A 155 -18.93 -27.93 -17.33
N CYS A 156 -19.78 -28.90 -17.70
CA CYS A 156 -20.49 -29.78 -16.78
C CYS A 156 -19.58 -30.78 -16.07
N SER A 157 -20.00 -31.25 -14.89
CA SER A 157 -19.32 -32.34 -14.18
C SER A 157 -19.49 -33.70 -14.88
N ASN A 158 -18.61 -34.66 -14.58
CA ASN A 158 -18.66 -35.97 -15.17
C ASN A 158 -19.97 -36.74 -14.84
N GLY A 159 -20.57 -36.47 -13.66
CA GLY A 159 -21.88 -37.01 -13.30
C GLY A 159 -23.00 -36.48 -14.18
N VAL A 160 -23.00 -35.16 -14.45
CA VAL A 160 -23.98 -34.54 -15.36
C VAL A 160 -23.76 -35.04 -16.80
N PHE A 161 -22.50 -35.15 -17.22
CA PHE A 161 -22.18 -35.71 -18.56
C PHE A 161 -22.76 -37.12 -18.75
N LYS A 162 -22.46 -38.04 -17.83
CA LYS A 162 -22.97 -39.42 -17.88
C LYS A 162 -24.50 -39.50 -17.89
N ARG A 163 -25.17 -38.69 -17.04
CA ARG A 163 -26.63 -38.64 -17.01
C ARG A 163 -27.22 -38.22 -18.37
N HIS A 164 -26.67 -37.17 -18.99
CA HIS A 164 -27.17 -36.70 -20.29
C HIS A 164 -26.86 -37.68 -21.43
N SER A 165 -25.74 -38.40 -21.34
CA SER A 165 -25.44 -39.50 -22.25
C SER A 165 -26.43 -40.66 -22.14
N GLN A 166 -26.90 -40.99 -20.92
CA GLN A 166 -27.86 -42.09 -20.71
C GLN A 166 -29.28 -41.73 -21.18
N ILE A 167 -29.69 -40.46 -21.06
CA ILE A 167 -31.06 -40.05 -21.48
C ILE A 167 -31.11 -39.57 -22.94
N ASP A 168 -29.97 -39.58 -23.63
CA ASP A 168 -29.79 -39.12 -25.02
C ASP A 168 -30.42 -37.76 -25.29
N ARG A 169 -30.27 -36.83 -24.32
CA ARG A 169 -30.77 -35.46 -24.41
C ARG A 169 -29.70 -34.47 -23.93
N PRO A 170 -29.40 -33.42 -24.69
CA PRO A 170 -28.42 -32.40 -24.25
C PRO A 170 -28.96 -31.62 -23.06
N CYS A 171 -28.07 -31.07 -22.25
CA CYS A 171 -28.43 -30.08 -21.23
C CYS A 171 -28.77 -28.72 -21.85
N LEU A 172 -29.25 -27.77 -21.04
CA LEU A 172 -29.60 -26.44 -21.49
C LEU A 172 -28.47 -25.77 -22.33
N LEU A 173 -27.20 -25.91 -21.91
CA LEU A 173 -26.06 -25.34 -22.64
C LEU A 173 -25.93 -25.95 -24.05
N GLY A 174 -26.28 -27.24 -24.23
CA GLY A 174 -26.28 -27.83 -25.55
C GLY A 174 -27.46 -27.41 -26.42
N TYR A 175 -28.59 -26.96 -25.83
CA TYR A 175 -29.71 -26.43 -26.56
C TYR A 175 -29.50 -24.98 -27.01
N ILE A 176 -28.73 -24.18 -26.24
CA ILE A 176 -28.44 -22.78 -26.54
C ILE A 176 -27.06 -22.61 -27.18
N ASP A 177 -26.49 -23.66 -27.74
CA ASP A 177 -25.21 -23.74 -28.46
C ASP A 177 -23.98 -23.22 -27.70
N LYS A 178 -24.07 -23.14 -26.35
CA LYS A 178 -22.91 -22.85 -25.47
C LYS A 178 -22.09 -24.10 -25.11
N CYS A 179 -22.49 -25.26 -25.61
CA CYS A 179 -21.80 -26.53 -25.50
C CYS A 179 -22.06 -27.36 -26.74
N SER A 180 -21.01 -27.90 -27.34
CA SER A 180 -21.07 -28.78 -28.51
C SER A 180 -21.80 -30.11 -28.26
N ALA A 181 -22.31 -30.35 -27.03
CA ALA A 181 -23.05 -31.53 -26.57
C ALA A 181 -22.35 -32.86 -26.89
N PRO A 182 -21.07 -33.04 -26.51
CA PRO A 182 -20.36 -34.30 -26.74
C PRO A 182 -20.95 -35.50 -25.96
N CYS A 183 -21.75 -35.23 -24.92
CA CYS A 183 -22.42 -36.24 -24.14
C CYS A 183 -23.45 -37.06 -24.93
N ILE A 184 -23.98 -36.53 -26.01
CA ILE A 184 -24.94 -37.22 -26.91
C ILE A 184 -24.34 -37.45 -28.32
N GLY A 185 -23.00 -37.36 -28.45
CA GLY A 185 -22.31 -37.66 -29.70
C GLY A 185 -22.50 -36.64 -30.82
N ARG A 186 -22.95 -35.37 -30.52
CA ARG A 186 -23.07 -34.33 -31.56
C ARG A 186 -21.72 -33.99 -32.18
N VAL A 187 -20.62 -34.11 -31.42
CA VAL A 187 -19.25 -33.96 -31.86
C VAL A 187 -18.40 -35.12 -31.37
N SER A 188 -17.37 -35.45 -32.13
CA SER A 188 -16.37 -36.44 -31.76
C SER A 188 -15.48 -35.95 -30.61
N ALA A 189 -14.77 -36.87 -29.95
CA ALA A 189 -13.79 -36.51 -28.94
C ALA A 189 -12.64 -35.62 -29.51
N GLU A 190 -12.24 -35.90 -30.74
CA GLU A 190 -11.22 -35.16 -31.47
C GLU A 190 -11.66 -33.72 -31.76
N GLU A 191 -12.87 -33.55 -32.25
CA GLU A 191 -13.45 -32.26 -32.56
C GLU A 191 -13.69 -31.42 -31.30
N HIS A 192 -14.20 -32.03 -30.22
CA HIS A 192 -14.35 -31.36 -28.93
C HIS A 192 -12.99 -30.93 -28.37
N ARG A 193 -11.95 -31.76 -28.52
CA ARG A 193 -10.59 -31.43 -28.08
C ARG A 193 -10.00 -30.26 -28.89
N ARG A 194 -10.31 -30.18 -30.20
CA ARG A 194 -9.93 -29.04 -31.04
C ARG A 194 -10.58 -27.73 -30.53
N ILE A 195 -11.89 -27.73 -30.28
CA ILE A 195 -12.62 -26.58 -29.71
C ILE A 195 -11.96 -26.11 -28.41
N VAL A 196 -11.60 -27.04 -27.52
CA VAL A 196 -10.93 -26.72 -26.25
C VAL A 196 -9.49 -26.24 -26.47
N GLY A 197 -8.81 -26.74 -27.50
CA GLY A 197 -7.48 -26.28 -27.92
C GLY A 197 -7.52 -24.81 -28.36
N ASP A 198 -8.46 -24.45 -29.24
CA ASP A 198 -8.68 -23.09 -29.72
C ASP A 198 -9.03 -22.13 -28.59
N PHE A 199 -9.85 -22.56 -27.65
CA PHE A 199 -10.14 -21.83 -26.40
C PHE A 199 -8.85 -21.59 -25.58
N CYS A 200 -8.03 -22.61 -25.41
CA CYS A 200 -6.77 -22.50 -24.69
C CYS A 200 -5.78 -21.55 -25.39
N ASP A 201 -5.70 -21.58 -26.71
CA ASP A 201 -4.85 -20.72 -27.53
C ASP A 201 -5.32 -19.27 -27.48
N PHE A 202 -6.62 -19.04 -27.50
CA PHE A 202 -7.21 -17.73 -27.28
C PHE A 202 -6.81 -17.15 -25.92
N LEU A 203 -6.96 -17.92 -24.84
CA LEU A 203 -6.59 -17.48 -23.50
C LEU A 203 -5.06 -17.37 -23.31
N ALA A 204 -4.26 -18.10 -24.08
CA ALA A 204 -2.81 -17.95 -24.10
C ALA A 204 -2.32 -16.70 -24.86
N GLY A 205 -3.23 -15.96 -25.51
CA GLY A 205 -2.90 -14.72 -26.23
C GLY A 205 -2.67 -14.87 -27.73
N LYS A 206 -2.83 -16.08 -28.31
CA LYS A 206 -2.75 -16.30 -29.75
C LYS A 206 -4.02 -15.82 -30.49
N THR A 207 -4.49 -14.63 -30.12
CA THR A 207 -5.83 -14.12 -30.51
C THR A 207 -5.87 -13.61 -31.94
N ASP A 208 -4.78 -12.97 -32.40
CA ASP A 208 -4.80 -12.27 -33.70
C ASP A 208 -4.89 -13.23 -34.88
N LYS A 209 -4.32 -14.43 -34.76
CA LYS A 209 -4.42 -15.45 -35.78
C LYS A 209 -5.87 -15.96 -35.89
N LEU A 210 -6.47 -16.30 -34.75
CA LEU A 210 -7.82 -16.84 -34.68
C LEU A 210 -8.87 -15.82 -35.15
N VAL A 211 -8.74 -14.55 -34.74
CA VAL A 211 -9.64 -13.48 -35.19
C VAL A 211 -9.54 -13.30 -36.71
N ARG A 212 -8.33 -13.29 -37.29
CA ARG A 212 -8.16 -13.20 -38.77
C ARG A 212 -8.75 -14.38 -39.51
N GLU A 213 -8.57 -15.60 -39.00
CA GLU A 213 -9.17 -16.80 -39.59
C GLU A 213 -10.69 -16.74 -39.58
N MET A 214 -11.29 -16.26 -38.48
CA MET A 214 -12.74 -16.07 -38.38
C MET A 214 -13.24 -14.93 -39.29
N GLU A 215 -12.50 -13.83 -39.41
CA GLU A 215 -12.80 -12.72 -40.33
C GLU A 215 -12.77 -13.20 -41.79
N GLN A 216 -11.82 -14.05 -42.14
CA GLN A 216 -11.75 -14.65 -43.47
C GLN A 216 -12.95 -15.57 -43.72
N GLN A 217 -13.28 -16.46 -42.76
CA GLN A 217 -14.48 -17.33 -42.88
C GLN A 217 -15.77 -16.52 -42.97
N MET A 218 -15.87 -15.41 -42.24
CA MET A 218 -17.02 -14.49 -42.32
C MET A 218 -17.16 -13.88 -43.71
N ASN A 219 -16.06 -13.43 -44.31
CA ASN A 219 -16.03 -12.89 -45.66
C ASN A 219 -16.36 -13.93 -46.69
N ASP A 220 -15.79 -15.15 -46.59
CA ASP A 220 -16.08 -16.27 -47.46
C ASP A 220 -17.56 -16.67 -47.40
N ALA A 221 -18.16 -16.74 -46.22
CA ALA A 221 -19.58 -16.99 -46.06
C ALA A 221 -20.44 -15.90 -46.69
N SER A 222 -20.03 -14.64 -46.58
CA SER A 222 -20.72 -13.50 -47.22
C SER A 222 -20.64 -13.57 -48.75
N VAL A 223 -19.49 -13.89 -49.29
CA VAL A 223 -19.28 -14.09 -50.74
C VAL A 223 -20.15 -15.23 -51.27
N ASN A 224 -20.31 -16.30 -50.50
CA ASN A 224 -21.12 -17.45 -50.86
C ASN A 224 -22.62 -17.25 -50.52
N LEU A 225 -23.05 -16.02 -50.18
CA LEU A 225 -24.41 -15.63 -49.83
C LEU A 225 -24.98 -16.38 -48.61
N ASP A 226 -24.12 -16.99 -47.76
CA ASP A 226 -24.52 -17.60 -46.49
C ASP A 226 -24.53 -16.50 -45.39
N PHE A 227 -25.50 -15.64 -45.46
CA PHE A 227 -25.59 -14.47 -44.56
C PHE A 227 -25.85 -14.84 -43.12
N GLU A 228 -26.51 -15.97 -42.86
CA GLU A 228 -26.72 -16.43 -41.46
C GLU A 228 -25.41 -16.87 -40.80
N ARG A 229 -24.56 -17.56 -41.55
CA ARG A 229 -23.23 -17.94 -41.10
C ARG A 229 -22.31 -16.75 -40.93
N ALA A 230 -22.34 -15.82 -41.88
CA ALA A 230 -21.57 -14.57 -41.80
C ALA A 230 -21.98 -13.73 -40.55
N ALA A 231 -23.30 -13.61 -40.29
CA ALA A 231 -23.80 -12.90 -39.13
C ALA A 231 -23.38 -13.55 -37.81
N ARG A 232 -23.44 -14.90 -37.71
CA ARG A 232 -22.93 -15.64 -36.53
C ARG A 232 -21.46 -15.39 -36.30
N LEU A 233 -20.61 -15.51 -37.34
CA LEU A 233 -19.17 -15.24 -37.23
C LEU A 233 -18.86 -13.81 -36.82
N ARG A 234 -19.61 -12.82 -37.36
CA ARG A 234 -19.50 -11.42 -36.93
C ARG A 234 -19.81 -11.25 -35.44
N ASP A 235 -20.87 -11.88 -34.95
CA ASP A 235 -21.29 -11.78 -33.55
C ASP A 235 -20.28 -12.50 -32.63
N ASP A 236 -19.70 -13.61 -33.06
CA ASP A 236 -18.62 -14.33 -32.38
C ASP A 236 -17.33 -13.50 -32.30
N ILE A 237 -16.90 -12.88 -33.39
CA ILE A 237 -15.78 -11.94 -33.42
C ILE A 237 -16.01 -10.78 -32.45
N SER A 238 -17.25 -10.21 -32.45
CA SER A 238 -17.61 -9.15 -31.51
C SER A 238 -17.59 -9.60 -30.06
N ALA A 239 -17.99 -10.83 -29.76
CA ALA A 239 -17.92 -11.41 -28.40
C ALA A 239 -16.47 -11.62 -27.97
N MET A 240 -15.61 -12.11 -28.87
CA MET A 240 -14.16 -12.23 -28.61
C MET A 240 -13.50 -10.88 -28.34
N ARG A 241 -13.77 -9.87 -29.17
CA ARG A 241 -13.25 -8.50 -28.96
C ARG A 241 -13.69 -7.93 -27.62
N ARG A 242 -14.97 -8.06 -27.24
CA ARG A 242 -15.46 -7.66 -25.91
C ARG A 242 -14.81 -8.40 -24.76
N ALA A 243 -14.51 -9.69 -24.91
CA ALA A 243 -13.76 -10.46 -23.92
C ALA A 243 -12.32 -9.95 -23.79
N LEU A 244 -11.72 -9.47 -24.88
CA LEU A 244 -10.38 -8.89 -24.92
C LEU A 244 -10.35 -7.45 -24.38
N GLU A 245 -11.39 -6.63 -24.63
CA GLU A 245 -11.51 -5.26 -24.12
C GLU A 245 -11.59 -5.20 -22.60
N LYS A 246 -12.19 -6.20 -21.97
CA LYS A 246 -12.19 -6.34 -20.50
C LYS A 246 -10.80 -6.63 -19.92
N GLN A 247 -9.82 -7.01 -20.73
CA GLN A 247 -8.43 -7.22 -20.36
C GLN A 247 -7.61 -6.04 -20.88
N ALA A 248 -7.22 -5.14 -19.99
CA ALA A 248 -6.42 -3.98 -20.36
C ALA A 248 -5.15 -4.40 -21.11
N VAL A 249 -4.97 -3.89 -22.33
CA VAL A 249 -3.70 -3.99 -23.06
C VAL A 249 -2.78 -2.96 -22.46
N VAL A 250 -1.65 -3.42 -21.90
CA VAL A 250 -0.68 -2.55 -21.20
C VAL A 250 0.62 -2.45 -21.96
N PHE A 251 0.98 -3.50 -22.73
CA PHE A 251 2.18 -3.54 -23.54
C PHE A 251 1.86 -3.95 -24.97
N GLY A 252 2.07 -3.04 -25.93
CA GLY A 252 1.81 -3.28 -27.33
C GLY A 252 2.77 -4.28 -27.99
N ASP A 253 3.89 -4.59 -27.33
CA ASP A 253 4.95 -5.50 -27.80
C ASP A 253 4.71 -6.99 -27.45
N GLY A 254 3.58 -7.32 -26.85
CA GLY A 254 3.26 -8.69 -26.42
C GLY A 254 4.14 -9.23 -25.29
N THR A 255 4.79 -8.36 -24.53
CA THR A 255 5.69 -8.74 -23.42
C THR A 255 5.00 -9.62 -22.38
N ASP A 256 5.70 -10.67 -21.93
CA ASP A 256 5.37 -11.45 -20.73
C ASP A 256 6.16 -10.91 -19.54
N ALA A 257 5.46 -10.33 -18.56
CA ALA A 257 6.10 -9.80 -17.36
C ALA A 257 5.23 -9.98 -16.12
N ASP A 258 5.85 -10.03 -14.95
CA ASP A 258 5.21 -9.77 -13.69
C ASP A 258 5.69 -8.40 -13.19
N VAL A 259 4.74 -7.53 -12.80
CA VAL A 259 5.03 -6.21 -12.27
C VAL A 259 4.74 -6.23 -10.79
N VAL A 260 5.79 -6.05 -9.99
CA VAL A 260 5.75 -6.10 -8.53
C VAL A 260 5.94 -4.70 -7.98
N ALA A 261 5.10 -4.29 -7.05
CA ALA A 261 5.27 -3.04 -6.33
C ALA A 261 4.96 -3.21 -4.85
N PHE A 262 5.60 -2.38 -4.05
CA PHE A 262 5.45 -2.35 -2.61
C PHE A 262 4.97 -0.98 -2.15
N ALA A 263 4.21 -0.98 -1.07
CA ALA A 263 3.97 0.19 -0.23
C ALA A 263 4.20 -0.25 1.20
N ASP A 264 5.00 0.48 1.94
CA ASP A 264 5.42 0.09 3.28
C ASP A 264 5.38 1.26 4.26
N ASP A 265 5.32 0.93 5.52
CA ASP A 265 5.58 1.81 6.65
C ASP A 265 6.62 1.19 7.58
N GLU A 266 6.67 1.63 8.82
CA GLU A 266 7.64 1.16 9.80
C GLU A 266 7.41 -0.30 10.23
N LEU A 267 6.15 -0.77 10.25
CA LEU A 267 5.78 -2.11 10.75
C LEU A 267 5.36 -3.09 9.66
N GLU A 268 4.67 -2.61 8.62
CA GLU A 268 4.02 -3.45 7.62
C GLU A 268 4.45 -3.05 6.19
N ALA A 269 4.37 -4.02 5.29
CA ALA A 269 4.51 -3.78 3.86
C ALA A 269 3.39 -4.48 3.10
N ALA A 270 2.76 -3.77 2.18
CA ALA A 270 1.85 -4.36 1.20
C ALA A 270 2.60 -4.58 -0.11
N VAL A 271 2.48 -5.76 -0.68
CA VAL A 271 2.98 -6.08 -2.01
C VAL A 271 1.83 -6.37 -2.96
N GLN A 272 1.95 -5.87 -4.19
CA GLN A 272 1.02 -6.16 -5.28
C GLN A 272 1.78 -6.66 -6.48
N VAL A 273 1.22 -7.68 -7.14
CA VAL A 273 1.76 -8.25 -8.37
C VAL A 273 0.69 -8.24 -9.45
N PHE A 274 1.03 -7.68 -10.61
CA PHE A 274 0.21 -7.78 -11.81
C PHE A 274 0.89 -8.74 -12.79
N HIS A 275 0.18 -9.79 -13.17
CA HIS A 275 0.64 -10.78 -14.13
C HIS A 275 0.28 -10.34 -15.54
N VAL A 276 1.28 -9.97 -16.32
CA VAL A 276 1.12 -9.59 -17.73
C VAL A 276 1.56 -10.75 -18.62
N ARG A 277 0.70 -11.20 -19.51
CA ARG A 277 0.98 -12.25 -20.50
C ARG A 277 0.45 -11.82 -21.87
N GLY A 278 1.31 -11.89 -22.88
CA GLY A 278 0.97 -11.39 -24.22
C GLY A 278 0.61 -9.90 -24.21
N GLY A 279 1.28 -9.08 -23.41
CA GLY A 279 1.02 -7.65 -23.27
C GLY A 279 -0.27 -7.26 -22.52
N ARG A 280 -0.99 -8.23 -21.96
CA ARG A 280 -2.28 -8.00 -21.26
C ARG A 280 -2.20 -8.41 -19.80
N VAL A 281 -2.83 -7.64 -18.91
CA VAL A 281 -2.97 -8.02 -17.49
C VAL A 281 -3.93 -9.20 -17.39
N ARG A 282 -3.43 -10.34 -16.94
CA ARG A 282 -4.20 -11.58 -16.77
C ARG A 282 -4.70 -11.79 -15.35
N GLY A 283 -4.09 -11.14 -14.39
CA GLY A 283 -4.48 -11.25 -12.99
C GLY A 283 -3.64 -10.36 -12.10
N GLN A 284 -4.11 -10.22 -10.87
CA GLN A 284 -3.40 -9.49 -9.83
C GLN A 284 -3.46 -10.26 -8.51
N ARG A 285 -2.43 -10.12 -7.69
CA ARG A 285 -2.35 -10.64 -6.33
C ARG A 285 -1.77 -9.60 -5.40
N GLY A 286 -2.15 -9.68 -4.12
CA GLY A 286 -1.62 -8.80 -3.10
C GLY A 286 -1.53 -9.47 -1.75
N TRP A 287 -0.54 -9.07 -0.97
CA TRP A 287 -0.28 -9.51 0.39
C TRP A 287 0.03 -8.30 1.26
N VAL A 288 -0.24 -8.41 2.56
CA VAL A 288 0.27 -7.50 3.56
C VAL A 288 1.08 -8.33 4.55
N VAL A 289 2.30 -7.90 4.82
CA VAL A 289 3.27 -8.62 5.66
C VAL A 289 3.86 -7.69 6.72
N GLU A 290 4.28 -8.27 7.83
CA GLU A 290 5.01 -7.57 8.88
C GLU A 290 6.50 -7.49 8.53
N LYS A 291 7.11 -6.33 8.76
CA LYS A 291 8.55 -6.11 8.53
C LYS A 291 9.37 -6.65 9.71
N SER A 292 10.58 -7.14 9.44
CA SER A 292 11.44 -7.76 10.46
C SER A 292 12.03 -6.79 11.47
N GLY A 293 12.13 -5.50 11.15
CA GLY A 293 12.64 -4.47 12.06
C GLY A 293 14.16 -4.31 12.08
N GLU A 294 14.91 -5.17 11.43
CA GLU A 294 16.36 -4.96 11.26
C GLU A 294 16.64 -3.85 10.26
N PRO A 295 17.65 -2.99 10.50
CA PRO A 295 18.00 -1.93 9.55
C PRO A 295 18.31 -2.43 8.14
N GLY A 296 18.88 -3.63 7.99
CA GLY A 296 19.14 -4.25 6.69
C GLY A 296 17.99 -5.10 6.14
N GLU A 297 17.14 -5.65 7.00
CA GLU A 297 16.01 -6.53 6.63
C GLU A 297 14.69 -5.80 6.46
N SER A 298 14.65 -4.51 6.77
CA SER A 298 13.48 -3.65 6.56
C SER A 298 13.60 -2.78 5.30
N THR A 299 14.70 -2.92 4.56
CA THR A 299 14.90 -2.18 3.31
C THR A 299 14.01 -2.74 2.20
N LEU A 300 13.67 -1.89 1.24
CA LEU A 300 12.84 -2.30 0.12
C LEU A 300 13.54 -3.38 -0.74
N GLU A 301 14.86 -3.32 -0.85
CA GLU A 301 15.69 -4.30 -1.55
C GLU A 301 15.55 -5.69 -0.93
N TYR A 302 15.62 -5.78 0.39
CA TYR A 302 15.43 -7.03 1.12
C TYR A 302 14.00 -7.58 0.99
N LEU A 303 12.99 -6.70 1.10
CA LEU A 303 11.59 -7.09 0.92
C LEU A 303 11.33 -7.66 -0.49
N VAL A 304 11.90 -7.05 -1.52
CA VAL A 304 11.83 -7.53 -2.90
C VAL A 304 12.49 -8.90 -3.04
N GLU A 305 13.68 -9.08 -2.50
CA GLU A 305 14.40 -10.36 -2.53
C GLU A 305 13.61 -11.48 -1.86
N GLN A 306 13.16 -11.26 -0.63
CA GLN A 306 12.41 -12.24 0.15
C GLN A 306 11.07 -12.59 -0.53
N PHE A 307 10.40 -11.58 -1.07
CA PHE A 307 9.16 -11.80 -1.80
C PHE A 307 9.37 -12.66 -3.05
N LEU A 308 10.32 -12.30 -3.90
CA LEU A 308 10.56 -13.03 -5.15
C LEU A 308 10.96 -14.49 -4.88
N THR A 309 11.81 -14.69 -3.88
CA THR A 309 12.28 -16.03 -3.50
C THR A 309 11.12 -16.90 -3.01
N GLN A 310 10.27 -16.40 -2.12
CA GLN A 310 9.13 -17.15 -1.59
C GLN A 310 8.06 -17.34 -2.66
N PHE A 311 7.70 -16.28 -3.39
CA PHE A 311 6.64 -16.31 -4.39
C PHE A 311 6.92 -17.29 -5.53
N TYR A 312 8.10 -17.20 -6.16
CA TYR A 312 8.44 -18.09 -7.27
C TYR A 312 8.87 -19.47 -6.80
N GLY A 313 9.45 -19.59 -5.61
CA GLY A 313 9.75 -20.86 -4.99
C GLY A 313 8.49 -21.69 -4.72
N ASP A 314 7.43 -21.08 -4.18
CA ASP A 314 6.15 -21.75 -3.95
C ASP A 314 5.46 -22.13 -5.26
N GLN A 315 5.55 -21.28 -6.28
CA GLN A 315 4.99 -21.60 -7.61
C GLN A 315 5.74 -22.75 -8.29
N ALA A 316 7.06 -22.80 -8.18
CA ALA A 316 7.87 -23.89 -8.69
C ALA A 316 7.55 -25.23 -8.01
N ALA A 317 7.41 -25.21 -6.67
CA ALA A 317 7.02 -26.40 -5.90
C ALA A 317 5.64 -26.94 -6.30
N LEU A 318 4.69 -26.05 -6.63
CA LEU A 318 3.37 -26.43 -7.15
C LEU A 318 3.45 -26.96 -8.61
N GLY A 319 4.44 -26.52 -9.39
CA GLY A 319 4.67 -26.94 -10.79
C GLY A 319 5.36 -28.29 -10.93
N THR A 320 6.29 -28.64 -10.04
CA THR A 320 7.03 -29.92 -10.05
C THR A 320 6.16 -31.14 -9.75
N ALA A 321 4.99 -30.93 -9.09
CA ALA A 321 4.00 -32.00 -8.92
C ALA A 321 3.31 -32.43 -10.24
N ALA A 322 3.58 -31.76 -11.37
CA ALA A 322 2.97 -31.99 -12.68
C ALA A 322 4.03 -32.38 -13.73
N ASP A 323 4.83 -33.42 -13.42
CA ASP A 323 5.97 -33.85 -14.26
C ASP A 323 5.57 -34.40 -15.65
N GLY A 324 6.40 -34.09 -16.65
CA GLY A 324 6.70 -34.92 -17.83
C GLY A 324 5.88 -34.70 -19.09
N GLY A 325 5.60 -33.49 -19.49
CA GLY A 325 5.10 -33.21 -20.84
C GLY A 325 5.65 -31.88 -21.38
N ARG A 326 6.59 -31.94 -22.32
CA ARG A 326 6.92 -30.82 -23.20
C ARG A 326 5.68 -30.47 -23.98
N ASP A 327 4.92 -29.48 -23.51
CA ASP A 327 4.07 -28.63 -24.34
C ASP A 327 3.31 -27.64 -23.42
N ASP A 328 3.68 -26.36 -23.53
CA ASP A 328 2.88 -25.14 -23.26
C ASP A 328 2.05 -25.07 -21.94
N VAL A 329 2.51 -25.67 -20.86
CA VAL A 329 2.08 -25.21 -19.52
C VAL A 329 2.65 -23.81 -19.35
N ALA A 330 1.79 -22.80 -19.28
CA ALA A 330 2.23 -21.43 -19.05
C ALA A 330 3.20 -21.41 -17.86
N ASN A 331 4.48 -21.24 -18.14
CA ASN A 331 5.54 -21.28 -17.13
C ASN A 331 5.17 -20.24 -16.04
N PRO A 332 5.12 -20.61 -14.77
CA PRO A 332 4.73 -19.68 -13.71
C PRO A 332 5.68 -18.48 -13.63
N VAL A 333 6.93 -18.64 -14.05
CA VAL A 333 7.94 -17.59 -14.09
C VAL A 333 7.90 -16.87 -15.45
N PRO A 334 7.69 -15.54 -15.52
CA PRO A 334 7.67 -14.77 -16.77
C PRO A 334 9.07 -14.60 -17.34
N ARG A 335 9.17 -14.05 -18.58
CA ARG A 335 10.47 -13.66 -19.14
C ARG A 335 11.09 -12.45 -18.47
N GLN A 336 10.27 -11.58 -17.89
CA GLN A 336 10.70 -10.37 -17.23
C GLN A 336 9.96 -10.19 -15.91
N VAL A 337 10.67 -9.78 -14.87
CA VAL A 337 10.08 -9.32 -13.60
C VAL A 337 10.45 -7.86 -13.42
N LEU A 338 9.45 -7.00 -13.29
CA LEU A 338 9.62 -5.58 -13.03
C LEU A 338 9.42 -5.33 -11.54
N VAL A 339 10.42 -4.72 -10.92
CA VAL A 339 10.48 -4.44 -9.47
C VAL A 339 10.70 -2.95 -9.23
N PRO A 340 10.35 -2.43 -8.03
CA PRO A 340 10.57 -1.02 -7.71
C PRO A 340 12.06 -0.69 -7.51
N VAL A 341 12.85 -1.63 -7.01
CA VAL A 341 14.29 -1.52 -6.75
C VAL A 341 14.94 -2.87 -7.01
N LEU A 342 16.20 -2.86 -7.44
CA LEU A 342 16.98 -4.09 -7.61
C LEU A 342 17.62 -4.48 -6.28
N PRO A 343 17.44 -5.72 -5.81
CA PRO A 343 18.18 -6.25 -4.65
C PRO A 343 19.68 -6.37 -4.97
N ASP A 344 20.51 -6.36 -3.93
CA ASP A 344 21.96 -6.61 -4.07
C ASP A 344 22.29 -7.98 -4.67
N THR A 345 21.34 -8.93 -4.54
CA THR A 345 21.43 -10.30 -5.08
C THR A 345 20.67 -10.46 -6.41
N SER A 346 20.54 -9.38 -7.19
CA SER A 346 19.78 -9.39 -8.46
C SER A 346 20.30 -10.41 -9.47
N ASP A 347 21.61 -10.61 -9.58
CA ASP A 347 22.22 -11.54 -10.53
C ASP A 347 21.95 -13.00 -10.13
N GLU A 348 22.02 -13.31 -8.84
CA GLU A 348 21.68 -14.60 -8.28
C GLU A 348 20.19 -14.94 -8.46
N LEU A 349 19.33 -13.96 -8.23
CA LEU A 349 17.90 -14.08 -8.45
C LEU A 349 17.57 -14.30 -9.94
N GLU A 350 18.19 -13.55 -10.87
CA GLU A 350 18.01 -13.77 -12.31
C GLU A 350 18.47 -15.19 -12.72
N THR A 351 19.58 -15.65 -12.18
CA THR A 351 20.12 -16.98 -12.44
C THR A 351 19.15 -18.05 -11.92
N TRP A 352 18.72 -17.94 -10.70
CA TRP A 352 17.77 -18.87 -10.08
C TRP A 352 16.40 -18.89 -10.79
N LEU A 353 15.83 -17.72 -11.10
CA LEU A 353 14.58 -17.62 -11.85
C LEU A 353 14.71 -18.20 -13.27
N SER A 354 15.88 -18.02 -13.91
CA SER A 354 16.17 -18.60 -15.23
C SER A 354 16.25 -20.12 -15.17
N GLN A 355 16.82 -20.69 -14.10
CA GLN A 355 16.82 -22.14 -13.85
C GLN A 355 15.38 -22.67 -13.67
N LEU A 356 14.57 -21.99 -12.82
CA LEU A 356 13.16 -22.36 -12.60
C LEU A 356 12.34 -22.30 -13.90
N ARG A 357 12.64 -21.31 -14.75
CA ARG A 357 11.94 -21.15 -16.03
C ARG A 357 12.43 -22.13 -17.10
N GLY A 358 13.69 -22.55 -17.07
CA GLY A 358 14.36 -23.26 -18.14
C GLY A 358 14.76 -22.36 -19.32
N SER A 359 14.72 -21.05 -19.17
CA SER A 359 15.15 -20.03 -20.14
C SER A 359 15.40 -18.70 -19.44
N ARG A 360 16.13 -17.80 -20.13
CA ARG A 360 16.54 -16.52 -19.53
C ARG A 360 15.37 -15.71 -18.97
N VAL A 361 15.49 -15.25 -17.73
CA VAL A 361 14.63 -14.30 -17.05
C VAL A 361 15.43 -13.03 -16.76
N THR A 362 14.81 -11.86 -16.86
CA THR A 362 15.43 -10.58 -16.51
C THR A 362 14.68 -9.88 -15.40
N LEU A 363 15.40 -9.38 -14.41
CA LEU A 363 14.89 -8.55 -13.32
C LEU A 363 15.24 -7.08 -13.61
N ARG A 364 14.25 -6.18 -13.65
CA ARG A 364 14.48 -4.78 -14.02
C ARG A 364 13.59 -3.82 -13.27
N VAL A 365 14.10 -2.59 -13.11
CA VAL A 365 13.29 -1.44 -12.68
C VAL A 365 12.67 -0.77 -13.90
N ALA A 366 11.36 -0.50 -13.85
CA ALA A 366 10.63 0.18 -14.92
C ALA A 366 10.96 1.69 -14.92
N GLN A 367 11.72 2.16 -15.91
CA GLN A 367 12.19 3.55 -15.95
C GLN A 367 11.35 4.49 -16.84
N ARG A 368 10.75 3.98 -17.93
CA ARG A 368 10.10 4.79 -18.98
C ARG A 368 8.90 4.06 -19.60
N GLY A 369 8.02 4.85 -20.25
CA GLY A 369 6.92 4.35 -21.06
C GLY A 369 5.87 3.55 -20.29
N ASP A 370 5.18 2.65 -21.01
CA ASP A 370 4.04 1.89 -20.48
C ASP A 370 4.41 1.01 -19.27
N LYS A 371 5.65 0.51 -19.22
CA LYS A 371 6.12 -0.29 -18.08
C LYS A 371 6.19 0.53 -16.80
N ARG A 372 6.63 1.79 -16.88
CA ARG A 372 6.63 2.70 -15.74
C ARG A 372 5.20 3.09 -15.32
N ALA A 373 4.35 3.43 -16.27
CA ALA A 373 2.95 3.79 -15.99
C ALA A 373 2.21 2.63 -15.30
N LEU A 374 2.47 1.38 -15.74
CA LEU A 374 1.91 0.20 -15.07
C LEU A 374 2.51 0.00 -13.67
N ALA A 375 3.81 0.14 -13.49
CA ALA A 375 4.46 0.03 -12.18
C ALA A 375 3.91 1.06 -11.18
N GLU A 376 3.66 2.30 -11.61
CA GLU A 376 3.02 3.35 -10.80
C GLU A 376 1.56 2.98 -10.44
N THR A 377 0.85 2.32 -11.36
CA THR A 377 -0.50 1.82 -11.07
C THR A 377 -0.48 0.69 -10.04
N VAL A 378 0.46 -0.27 -10.16
CA VAL A 378 0.63 -1.36 -9.20
C VAL A 378 1.03 -0.82 -7.83
N HIS A 379 1.90 0.19 -7.79
CA HIS A 379 2.30 0.86 -6.54
C HIS A 379 1.12 1.53 -5.83
N ARG A 380 0.26 2.26 -6.57
CA ARG A 380 -0.98 2.83 -5.98
C ARG A 380 -1.88 1.74 -5.39
N ASN A 381 -2.03 0.62 -6.09
CA ASN A 381 -2.79 -0.52 -5.56
C ASN A 381 -2.17 -1.11 -4.28
N ALA A 382 -0.84 -1.11 -4.16
CA ALA A 382 -0.17 -1.51 -2.93
C ALA A 382 -0.45 -0.51 -1.79
N GLN A 383 -0.40 0.80 -2.05
CA GLN A 383 -0.75 1.84 -1.08
C GLN A 383 -2.20 1.72 -0.61
N ASP A 384 -3.14 1.53 -1.54
CA ASP A 384 -4.56 1.34 -1.22
C ASP A 384 -4.77 0.08 -0.38
N ALA A 385 -4.09 -1.03 -0.72
CA ALA A 385 -4.17 -2.28 0.03
C ALA A 385 -3.68 -2.12 1.47
N LEU A 386 -2.54 -1.45 1.69
CA LEU A 386 -2.01 -1.15 3.02
C LEU A 386 -2.98 -0.28 3.81
N THR A 387 -3.50 0.77 3.18
CA THR A 387 -4.48 1.68 3.79
C THR A 387 -5.76 0.95 4.19
N GLN A 388 -6.32 0.12 3.31
CA GLN A 388 -7.52 -0.67 3.61
C GLN A 388 -7.29 -1.70 4.71
N HIS A 389 -6.10 -2.35 4.72
CA HIS A 389 -5.72 -3.27 5.80
C HIS A 389 -5.75 -2.59 7.17
N LYS A 390 -5.12 -1.42 7.28
CA LYS A 390 -5.10 -0.60 8.49
C LYS A 390 -6.50 -0.13 8.91
N LEU A 391 -7.31 0.33 7.94
CA LEU A 391 -8.69 0.76 8.20
C LEU A 391 -9.58 -0.38 8.69
N LYS A 392 -9.42 -1.58 8.11
CA LYS A 392 -10.18 -2.77 8.52
C LYS A 392 -9.86 -3.16 9.97
N ARG A 393 -8.56 -3.23 10.32
CA ARG A 393 -8.11 -3.49 11.70
C ARG A 393 -8.64 -2.43 12.67
N ALA A 394 -8.60 -1.15 12.27
CA ALA A 394 -9.10 -0.03 13.07
C ALA A 394 -10.62 -0.05 13.28
N GLY A 395 -11.40 -0.56 12.34
CA GLY A 395 -12.86 -0.64 12.41
C GLY A 395 -13.40 -1.86 13.17
N ASP A 396 -12.58 -2.89 13.38
CA ASP A 396 -12.99 -4.11 14.05
C ASP A 396 -13.04 -3.91 15.58
N PHE A 397 -14.22 -4.12 16.18
CA PHE A 397 -14.43 -3.99 17.63
C PHE A 397 -13.57 -4.99 18.42
N THR A 398 -13.48 -6.26 17.95
CA THR A 398 -12.71 -7.31 18.61
C THR A 398 -11.21 -6.98 18.59
N ALA A 399 -10.69 -6.54 17.45
CA ALA A 399 -9.30 -6.12 17.31
C ALA A 399 -8.97 -4.92 18.19
N ARG A 400 -9.89 -3.95 18.33
CA ARG A 400 -9.70 -2.79 19.23
C ARG A 400 -9.69 -3.18 20.69
N SER A 401 -10.60 -4.04 21.11
CA SER A 401 -10.65 -4.54 22.49
C SER A 401 -9.38 -5.33 22.82
N ALA A 402 -8.94 -6.20 21.91
CA ALA A 402 -7.69 -6.95 22.04
C ALA A 402 -6.47 -6.01 22.10
N ALA A 403 -6.48 -4.91 21.33
CA ALA A 403 -5.41 -3.92 21.36
C ALA A 403 -5.30 -3.21 22.71
N LEU A 404 -6.43 -2.76 23.27
CA LEU A 404 -6.45 -2.09 24.57
C LEU A 404 -6.02 -3.06 25.69
N GLN A 405 -6.46 -4.32 25.63
CA GLN A 405 -6.04 -5.35 26.56
C GLN A 405 -4.54 -5.67 26.42
N SER A 406 -4.01 -5.78 25.19
CA SER A 406 -2.61 -5.98 24.93
C SER A 406 -1.72 -4.84 25.48
N ILE A 407 -2.21 -3.58 25.43
CA ILE A 407 -1.53 -2.43 26.03
C ILE A 407 -1.57 -2.54 27.57
N GLN A 408 -2.72 -2.87 28.14
CA GLN A 408 -2.88 -3.08 29.58
C GLN A 408 -1.89 -4.13 30.12
N GLU A 409 -1.84 -5.30 29.46
CA GLU A 409 -0.96 -6.39 29.87
C GLU A 409 0.52 -6.03 29.72
N ALA A 410 0.90 -5.38 28.62
CA ALA A 410 2.29 -5.03 28.34
C ALA A 410 2.84 -3.93 29.24
N LEU A 411 2.00 -3.00 29.69
CA LEU A 411 2.35 -1.87 30.54
C LEU A 411 1.98 -2.10 32.02
N GLU A 412 1.45 -3.28 32.35
CA GLU A 412 1.00 -3.64 33.70
C GLU A 412 0.01 -2.62 34.31
N LEU A 413 -0.93 -2.12 33.48
CA LEU A 413 -1.96 -1.16 33.93
C LEU A 413 -3.05 -1.88 34.71
N GLU A 414 -3.63 -1.21 35.73
CA GLU A 414 -4.76 -1.75 36.50
C GLU A 414 -5.97 -2.01 35.60
N ASP A 415 -6.29 -1.04 34.71
CA ASP A 415 -7.40 -1.10 33.78
C ASP A 415 -6.94 -0.91 32.32
N ALA A 416 -7.75 -1.42 31.38
CA ALA A 416 -7.54 -1.18 29.96
C ALA A 416 -7.61 0.33 29.66
N PRO A 417 -6.67 0.90 28.89
CA PRO A 417 -6.61 2.34 28.64
C PRO A 417 -7.68 2.79 27.63
N LEU A 418 -8.92 2.90 28.08
CA LEU A 418 -10.05 3.31 27.24
C LEU A 418 -9.88 4.71 26.68
N ARG A 419 -9.23 5.62 27.44
CA ARG A 419 -8.90 6.95 26.97
C ARG A 419 -7.39 7.13 26.90
N ILE A 420 -6.90 7.34 25.68
CA ILE A 420 -5.48 7.58 25.38
C ILE A 420 -5.34 9.00 24.84
N GLU A 421 -4.46 9.80 25.42
CA GLU A 421 -4.08 11.11 24.90
C GLU A 421 -2.62 11.06 24.43
N CYS A 422 -2.33 11.59 23.24
CA CYS A 422 -0.96 11.63 22.71
C CYS A 422 -0.56 13.04 22.34
N VAL A 423 0.68 13.41 22.71
CA VAL A 423 1.27 14.72 22.45
C VAL A 423 2.48 14.57 21.52
N ASP A 424 2.47 15.33 20.41
CA ASP A 424 3.59 15.50 19.48
C ASP A 424 4.05 16.96 19.48
N ILE A 425 5.37 17.18 19.51
CA ILE A 425 5.98 18.50 19.43
C ILE A 425 6.49 18.74 18.01
N SER A 426 6.03 19.82 17.41
CA SER A 426 6.36 20.14 16.03
C SER A 426 6.89 21.56 15.88
N HIS A 427 7.94 21.71 15.05
CA HIS A 427 8.62 22.99 14.81
C HIS A 427 8.21 23.61 13.48
N VAL A 428 7.85 24.90 13.50
CA VAL A 428 7.57 25.69 12.30
C VAL A 428 8.76 26.64 12.04
N GLN A 429 9.65 26.26 11.12
CA GLN A 429 10.74 27.11 10.62
C GLN A 429 11.53 27.86 11.70
N GLY A 430 11.82 27.19 12.82
CA GLY A 430 12.73 27.72 13.85
C GLY A 430 12.18 28.81 14.77
N THR A 431 10.92 29.25 14.58
CA THR A 431 10.35 30.36 15.38
C THR A 431 9.10 30.04 16.17
N ASP A 432 8.29 29.07 15.72
CA ASP A 432 7.03 28.70 16.39
C ASP A 432 7.05 27.23 16.76
N VAL A 433 7.08 26.91 18.03
CA VAL A 433 6.92 25.55 18.55
C VAL A 433 5.47 25.32 18.95
N VAL A 434 4.87 24.25 18.46
CA VAL A 434 3.48 23.89 18.71
C VAL A 434 3.37 22.44 19.14
N ALA A 435 2.72 22.18 20.24
CA ALA A 435 2.33 20.84 20.64
C ALA A 435 0.94 20.50 20.12
N SER A 436 0.79 19.30 19.57
CA SER A 436 -0.46 18.75 19.08
C SER A 436 -0.92 17.63 20.00
N LEU A 437 -2.10 17.78 20.60
CA LEU A 437 -2.70 16.76 21.45
C LEU A 437 -3.87 16.11 20.71
N VAL A 438 -3.80 14.80 20.55
CA VAL A 438 -4.89 13.96 20.02
C VAL A 438 -5.46 13.08 21.12
N VAL A 439 -6.72 12.69 20.97
CA VAL A 439 -7.47 11.89 21.93
C VAL A 439 -8.09 10.70 21.23
N PHE A 440 -7.91 9.52 21.81
CA PHE A 440 -8.60 8.30 21.43
C PHE A 440 -9.50 7.83 22.58
N GLU A 441 -10.72 7.44 22.25
CA GLU A 441 -11.67 6.79 23.17
C GLU A 441 -12.10 5.46 22.58
N ASP A 442 -12.06 4.40 23.36
CA ASP A 442 -12.36 3.02 22.93
C ASP A 442 -11.60 2.62 21.67
N GLY A 443 -10.34 3.08 21.55
CA GLY A 443 -9.48 2.85 20.40
C GLY A 443 -9.87 3.63 19.12
N LEU A 444 -10.76 4.61 19.20
CA LEU A 444 -11.18 5.47 18.08
C LEU A 444 -10.78 6.95 18.31
N PRO A 445 -10.38 7.67 17.25
CA PRO A 445 -10.00 9.07 17.35
C PRO A 445 -11.21 9.97 17.69
N LYS A 446 -11.12 10.69 18.78
CA LYS A 446 -12.14 11.67 19.25
C LYS A 446 -11.73 13.08 18.84
N LYS A 447 -11.93 13.41 17.58
CA LYS A 447 -11.45 14.67 16.97
C LYS A 447 -12.00 15.94 17.64
N SER A 448 -13.14 15.89 18.33
CA SER A 448 -13.70 17.01 19.10
C SER A 448 -12.78 17.48 20.23
N ASP A 449 -11.95 16.57 20.74
CA ASP A 449 -11.10 16.80 21.90
C ASP A 449 -9.65 17.12 21.53
N TYR A 450 -9.32 17.16 20.23
CA TYR A 450 -7.98 17.54 19.73
C TYR A 450 -7.67 19.00 20.04
N ARG A 451 -6.41 19.29 20.42
CA ARG A 451 -5.94 20.64 20.77
C ARG A 451 -4.53 20.92 20.22
N HIS A 452 -4.30 22.19 19.94
CA HIS A 452 -2.95 22.72 19.72
C HIS A 452 -2.56 23.66 20.84
N TYR A 453 -1.36 23.50 21.36
CA TYR A 453 -0.76 24.35 22.36
C TYR A 453 0.41 25.10 21.75
N ALA A 454 0.36 26.43 21.68
CA ALA A 454 1.55 27.22 21.35
C ALA A 454 2.51 27.18 22.55
N ILE A 455 3.72 26.72 22.38
CA ILE A 455 4.76 26.69 23.40
C ILE A 455 5.29 28.12 23.56
N ARG A 456 5.40 28.60 24.79
CA ARG A 456 5.76 29.98 25.12
C ARG A 456 7.03 30.08 25.95
N GLU A 457 7.19 29.22 26.94
CA GLU A 457 8.28 29.26 27.90
C GLU A 457 9.52 28.52 27.38
N ALA A 458 9.32 27.34 26.81
CA ALA A 458 10.39 26.52 26.27
C ALA A 458 10.95 27.01 24.91
N ALA A 459 10.20 27.87 24.20
CA ALA A 459 10.62 28.44 22.89
C ALA A 459 11.56 29.65 23.01
N GLY A 460 11.96 30.07 24.22
CA GLY A 460 12.86 31.22 24.45
C GLY A 460 14.30 30.91 24.06
N GLN A 461 14.97 31.82 23.32
CA GLN A 461 16.40 31.82 22.92
C GLN A 461 16.81 31.00 21.69
N GLY A 462 15.88 30.65 20.75
CA GLY A 462 16.30 30.07 19.45
C GLY A 462 16.84 28.63 19.49
N ARG A 463 16.73 27.95 20.62
CA ARG A 463 16.94 26.51 20.79
C ARG A 463 15.61 25.83 21.04
N SER A 464 15.30 24.84 20.23
CA SER A 464 14.18 23.95 20.44
C SER A 464 14.54 22.96 21.53
N ASP A 465 13.83 23.04 22.66
CA ASP A 465 13.91 22.06 23.74
C ASP A 465 12.60 21.28 23.79
N ASP A 466 12.60 20.09 23.19
CA ASP A 466 11.44 19.24 23.12
C ASP A 466 11.04 18.73 24.52
N VAL A 467 12.03 18.52 25.40
CA VAL A 467 11.81 18.06 26.78
C VAL A 467 11.08 19.12 27.58
N ALA A 468 11.56 20.35 27.54
CA ALA A 468 10.89 21.49 28.20
C ALA A 468 9.52 21.79 27.57
N SER A 469 9.35 21.60 26.26
CA SER A 469 8.07 21.78 25.56
C SER A 469 7.03 20.72 26.00
N ILE A 470 7.43 19.46 26.19
CA ILE A 470 6.58 18.41 26.75
C ILE A 470 6.18 18.74 28.18
N ALA A 471 7.11 19.17 29.02
CA ALA A 471 6.81 19.58 30.39
C ALA A 471 5.80 20.76 30.43
N GLU A 472 5.95 21.79 29.59
CA GLU A 472 5.04 22.92 29.48
C GLU A 472 3.63 22.47 29.07
N VAL A 473 3.50 21.62 28.04
CA VAL A 473 2.18 21.19 27.58
C VAL A 473 1.50 20.26 28.56
N THR A 474 2.25 19.36 29.19
CA THR A 474 1.75 18.46 30.24
C THR A 474 1.18 19.27 31.41
N ARG A 475 1.96 20.24 31.90
CA ARG A 475 1.53 21.13 33.00
C ARG A 475 0.23 21.87 32.63
N ARG A 476 0.14 22.44 31.44
CA ARG A 476 -1.07 23.18 30.99
C ARG A 476 -2.28 22.28 30.82
N ARG A 477 -2.08 21.04 30.35
CA ARG A 477 -3.15 20.05 30.19
C ARG A 477 -3.74 19.63 31.55
N PHE A 478 -2.86 19.27 32.49
CA PHE A 478 -3.29 18.72 33.78
C PHE A 478 -3.68 19.79 34.80
N HIS A 479 -3.13 20.99 34.78
CA HIS A 479 -3.68 22.12 35.53
C HIS A 479 -5.13 22.42 35.16
N ARG A 480 -5.47 22.28 33.89
CA ARG A 480 -6.84 22.43 33.44
C ARG A 480 -7.75 21.31 33.95
N HIS A 481 -7.24 20.08 33.97
CA HIS A 481 -7.94 18.94 34.52
C HIS A 481 -8.28 19.16 35.99
N LEU A 482 -7.31 19.51 36.82
CA LEU A 482 -7.48 19.77 38.23
C LEU A 482 -8.49 20.92 38.51
N ARG A 483 -8.44 21.98 37.70
CA ARG A 483 -9.41 23.09 37.78
C ARG A 483 -10.84 22.66 37.40
N ASP A 484 -10.97 21.88 36.35
CA ASP A 484 -12.26 21.40 35.86
C ASP A 484 -12.86 20.32 36.78
N SER A 485 -12.03 19.63 37.56
CA SER A 485 -12.43 18.65 38.62
C SER A 485 -12.76 19.27 39.95
N GLY A 486 -12.51 20.58 40.16
CA GLY A 486 -12.78 21.27 41.40
C GLY A 486 -11.73 21.08 42.51
N ASP A 487 -10.61 20.46 42.23
CA ASP A 487 -9.55 20.12 43.21
C ASP A 487 -8.53 21.25 43.44
N VAL A 488 -8.66 22.40 42.78
CA VAL A 488 -7.74 23.53 42.94
C VAL A 488 -8.40 24.60 43.81
N ALA A 489 -7.85 24.83 45.02
CA ALA A 489 -8.22 25.99 45.85
C ALA A 489 -7.88 27.30 45.12
N GLU A 490 -8.80 28.29 45.17
CA GLU A 490 -8.63 29.61 44.56
C GLU A 490 -7.37 30.31 45.10
N GLY A 491 -6.28 30.31 44.35
CA GLY A 491 -5.05 30.98 44.81
C GLY A 491 -3.88 31.05 43.78
N SER A 492 -3.99 30.46 42.62
CA SER A 492 -2.91 30.52 41.64
C SER A 492 -3.27 31.44 40.47
N ALA A 493 -2.35 32.39 40.17
CA ALA A 493 -2.46 33.42 39.13
C ALA A 493 -2.87 32.83 37.80
N ALA A 494 -3.78 33.50 37.10
CA ALA A 494 -4.30 33.13 35.80
C ALA A 494 -3.18 32.91 34.78
N VAL A 495 -2.83 31.68 34.51
CA VAL A 495 -2.06 31.29 33.30
C VAL A 495 -3.03 31.40 32.13
N ASP A 496 -2.83 32.41 31.29
CA ASP A 496 -3.66 32.71 30.11
C ASP A 496 -3.69 31.47 29.16
N ASP A 497 -4.88 30.94 29.00
CA ASP A 497 -5.17 29.71 28.31
C ASP A 497 -5.15 29.92 26.76
N GLY A 498 -3.97 29.98 26.19
CA GLY A 498 -3.77 30.16 24.75
C GLY A 498 -4.15 28.94 23.89
N ALA A 499 -4.95 28.01 24.42
CA ALA A 499 -5.47 26.87 23.65
C ALA A 499 -6.59 27.34 22.71
N ARG A 500 -6.31 27.41 21.40
CA ARG A 500 -7.35 27.64 20.39
C ARG A 500 -7.96 26.31 19.99
N ALA A 501 -9.26 26.16 20.23
CA ALA A 501 -10.06 25.07 19.69
C ALA A 501 -10.09 25.20 18.14
N SER A 502 -9.43 24.32 17.42
CA SER A 502 -9.57 24.23 15.95
C SER A 502 -10.77 23.34 15.65
N ALA A 503 -11.98 23.88 15.83
CA ALA A 503 -13.17 23.23 15.34
C ALA A 503 -13.70 24.05 14.17
N ARG A 504 -13.49 23.53 12.95
CA ARG A 504 -14.39 23.62 11.78
C ARG A 504 -13.64 23.10 10.57
N VAL A 505 -13.81 21.81 10.33
CA VAL A 505 -13.78 21.29 8.95
C VAL A 505 -15.25 21.22 8.56
N ASP A 506 -15.63 22.03 7.56
CA ASP A 506 -16.95 22.02 6.95
C ASP A 506 -17.20 20.67 6.27
N ASP A 507 -18.11 19.88 6.85
CA ASP A 507 -18.89 18.92 6.08
C ASP A 507 -20.28 19.53 5.88
N GLY A 508 -20.52 19.95 4.64
CA GLY A 508 -21.80 20.49 4.22
C GLY A 508 -22.89 19.42 4.21
N ALA A 509 -23.83 19.53 5.13
CA ALA A 509 -25.16 18.95 4.97
C ALA A 509 -26.18 19.86 5.66
N ARG A 510 -27.06 20.41 4.86
CA ARG A 510 -28.25 21.17 5.28
C ARG A 510 -29.21 20.27 6.06
N ALA A 511 -29.68 20.73 7.22
CA ALA A 511 -31.01 20.44 7.69
C ALA A 511 -31.50 21.59 8.60
N SER A 512 -32.51 22.25 8.14
CA SER A 512 -33.32 23.22 8.84
C SER A 512 -34.26 22.50 9.79
N ALA A 513 -34.30 22.90 11.07
CA ALA A 513 -35.53 22.89 11.88
C ALA A 513 -35.35 23.84 13.09
N ARG A 514 -36.13 24.88 13.09
CA ARG A 514 -36.40 25.69 14.28
C ARG A 514 -37.34 24.90 15.19
N VAL A 515 -37.04 24.84 16.48
CA VAL A 515 -38.07 24.89 17.54
C VAL A 515 -37.43 25.58 18.75
N ASP A 516 -38.16 26.55 19.23
CA ASP A 516 -37.99 27.38 20.42
C ASP A 516 -38.31 26.55 21.67
N ASP A 517 -37.61 26.75 22.78
CA ASP A 517 -38.14 27.10 24.11
C ASP A 517 -37.18 26.71 25.25
N GLY A 518 -36.95 27.68 26.10
CA GLY A 518 -36.79 27.54 27.54
C GLY A 518 -35.40 27.37 28.13
N PRO A 519 -35.11 28.10 29.24
CA PRO A 519 -33.77 28.12 29.83
C PRO A 519 -33.57 26.91 30.73
N ARG A 520 -32.85 25.90 30.27
CA ARG A 520 -32.16 24.93 31.12
C ARG A 520 -30.66 25.12 30.95
N ALA A 521 -30.07 25.79 31.93
CA ALA A 521 -28.65 25.73 32.20
C ALA A 521 -28.31 24.29 32.62
N SER A 522 -28.16 23.39 31.63
CA SER A 522 -27.39 22.17 31.79
C SER A 522 -25.93 22.57 31.58
N ALA A 523 -25.18 22.66 32.67
CA ALA A 523 -23.75 22.73 32.63
C ALA A 523 -23.26 21.62 31.71
N ARG A 524 -22.73 21.98 30.51
CA ARG A 524 -22.01 21.03 29.66
C ARG A 524 -20.84 20.55 30.50
N PRO A 525 -20.65 19.23 30.71
CA PRO A 525 -19.50 18.76 31.45
C PRO A 525 -18.24 19.37 30.82
N ALA A 526 -17.36 19.89 31.66
CA ALA A 526 -16.12 20.51 31.22
C ALA A 526 -15.35 19.49 30.37
N ARG A 527 -14.94 19.89 29.18
CA ARG A 527 -14.41 18.99 28.14
C ARG A 527 -13.12 18.21 28.51
N PHE A 528 -12.48 18.57 29.62
CA PHE A 528 -11.29 17.96 30.18
C PHE A 528 -11.45 17.43 31.60
N ALA A 529 -12.68 17.24 32.05
CA ALA A 529 -12.99 16.71 33.38
C ALA A 529 -12.54 15.24 33.56
N TYR A 530 -12.35 14.50 32.43
CA TYR A 530 -11.87 13.13 32.50
C TYR A 530 -10.34 13.08 32.22
N PRO A 531 -9.54 12.53 33.16
CA PRO A 531 -8.15 12.23 32.91
C PRO A 531 -8.03 11.12 31.85
N PRO A 532 -6.94 11.05 31.05
CA PRO A 532 -6.65 9.87 30.26
C PRO A 532 -6.24 8.72 31.17
N ASN A 533 -6.54 7.48 30.79
CA ASN A 533 -5.93 6.30 31.41
C ASN A 533 -4.44 6.20 31.03
N LEU A 534 -4.11 6.65 29.80
CA LEU A 534 -2.77 6.59 29.26
C LEU A 534 -2.42 7.91 28.57
N PHE A 535 -1.36 8.55 29.02
CA PHE A 535 -0.77 9.74 28.40
C PHE A 535 0.51 9.36 27.64
N VAL A 536 0.49 9.54 26.34
CA VAL A 536 1.56 9.15 25.42
C VAL A 536 2.31 10.40 24.97
N VAL A 537 3.63 10.38 25.04
CA VAL A 537 4.48 11.43 24.50
C VAL A 537 5.28 10.89 23.31
N ASP A 538 5.35 11.65 22.21
CA ASP A 538 6.22 11.32 21.08
C ASP A 538 7.67 11.61 21.47
N GLY A 539 8.39 10.58 21.87
CA GLY A 539 9.77 10.68 22.35
C GLY A 539 10.20 9.52 23.23
N GLY A 540 11.47 9.51 23.60
CA GLY A 540 12.09 8.49 24.42
C GLY A 540 12.14 8.85 25.91
N ALA A 541 13.10 8.25 26.64
CA ALA A 541 13.29 8.41 28.08
C ALA A 541 13.29 9.87 28.58
N PRO A 542 13.98 10.85 27.97
CA PRO A 542 13.99 12.22 28.49
C PRO A 542 12.62 12.88 28.47
N GLN A 543 11.82 12.67 27.39
CA GLN A 543 10.50 13.24 27.23
C GLN A 543 9.49 12.61 28.19
N VAL A 544 9.57 11.30 28.39
CA VAL A 544 8.75 10.58 29.37
C VAL A 544 9.01 11.06 30.79
N ASN A 545 10.26 11.16 31.18
CA ASN A 545 10.63 11.62 32.52
C ASN A 545 10.15 13.05 32.77
N ALA A 546 10.24 13.92 31.78
CA ALA A 546 9.72 15.31 31.89
C ALA A 546 8.21 15.35 32.09
N ALA A 547 7.45 14.52 31.39
CA ALA A 547 6.01 14.43 31.58
C ALA A 547 5.65 13.84 32.93
N ALA A 548 6.32 12.75 33.36
CA ALA A 548 6.11 12.12 34.63
C ALA A 548 6.42 13.06 35.82
N SER A 549 7.55 13.77 35.77
CA SER A 549 7.89 14.76 36.82
C SER A 549 6.83 15.85 36.98
N VAL A 550 6.21 16.29 35.87
CA VAL A 550 5.15 17.29 35.94
C VAL A 550 3.88 16.71 36.59
N LEU A 551 3.52 15.45 36.32
CA LEU A 551 2.37 14.80 36.95
C LEU A 551 2.60 14.62 38.47
N ASP A 552 3.83 14.21 38.85
CA ASP A 552 4.24 14.11 40.24
C ASP A 552 4.16 15.47 40.98
N GLU A 553 4.68 16.54 40.33
CA GLU A 553 4.57 17.93 40.87
C GLU A 553 3.11 18.36 41.08
N LEU A 554 2.19 17.89 40.23
CA LEU A 554 0.78 18.22 40.28
C LEU A 554 -0.04 17.27 41.19
N GLY A 555 0.57 16.20 41.70
CA GLY A 555 -0.10 15.17 42.50
C GLY A 555 -1.09 14.31 41.71
N VAL A 556 -0.90 14.17 40.37
CA VAL A 556 -1.73 13.34 39.50
C VAL A 556 -1.12 11.92 39.43
N THR A 557 -1.75 10.97 40.11
CA THR A 557 -1.25 9.59 40.28
C THR A 557 -2.05 8.55 39.48
N ASP A 558 -3.21 8.93 38.96
CA ASP A 558 -4.17 8.06 38.27
C ASP A 558 -3.97 8.00 36.74
N VAL A 559 -2.88 8.60 36.25
CA VAL A 559 -2.56 8.65 34.80
C VAL A 559 -1.23 7.95 34.53
N ALA A 560 -1.27 6.88 33.76
CA ALA A 560 -0.05 6.25 33.28
C ALA A 560 0.59 7.08 32.15
N VAL A 561 1.92 7.23 32.18
CA VAL A 561 2.69 7.97 31.17
C VAL A 561 3.61 7.02 30.41
N VAL A 562 3.66 7.13 29.10
CA VAL A 562 4.61 6.40 28.27
C VAL A 562 5.15 7.25 27.14
N GLY A 563 6.34 6.91 26.65
CA GLY A 563 6.95 7.50 25.47
C GLY A 563 7.00 6.52 24.30
N LEU A 564 6.72 7.02 23.11
CA LEU A 564 6.92 6.26 21.87
C LEU A 564 8.15 6.84 21.15
N ALA A 565 9.26 6.11 21.18
CA ALA A 565 10.47 6.51 20.48
C ALA A 565 10.38 6.17 18.99
N LYS A 566 11.37 6.63 18.18
CA LYS A 566 11.46 6.31 16.75
C LYS A 566 11.47 4.80 16.47
N ARG A 567 11.96 3.99 17.39
CA ARG A 567 11.82 2.54 17.35
C ARG A 567 10.51 2.17 18.03
N LEU A 568 9.48 1.92 17.23
CA LEU A 568 8.10 1.70 17.68
C LEU A 568 7.89 0.56 18.67
N GLU A 569 8.77 -0.42 18.68
CA GLU A 569 8.69 -1.56 19.59
C GLU A 569 9.08 -1.18 21.02
N GLU A 570 9.75 -0.03 21.20
CA GLU A 570 10.22 0.46 22.50
C GLU A 570 9.21 1.49 23.02
N VAL A 571 8.38 1.06 23.96
CA VAL A 571 7.51 1.93 24.76
C VAL A 571 8.25 2.26 26.04
N TRP A 572 8.65 3.50 26.21
CA TRP A 572 9.39 3.95 27.38
C TRP A 572 8.45 4.22 28.54
N VAL A 573 8.70 3.59 29.68
CA VAL A 573 7.96 3.79 30.91
C VAL A 573 8.85 4.56 31.89
N PRO A 574 8.34 5.57 32.61
CA PRO A 574 9.14 6.31 33.59
C PRO A 574 9.60 5.39 34.70
N GLY A 575 10.84 5.58 35.15
CA GLY A 575 11.38 4.80 36.26
C GLY A 575 10.66 5.10 37.57
N ARG A 576 10.46 4.08 38.41
CA ARG A 576 9.92 4.24 39.76
C ARG A 576 11.05 4.67 40.74
N ASP A 577 10.74 5.49 41.73
CA ASP A 577 11.65 5.90 42.79
C ASP A 577 12.98 6.52 42.34
N GLY A 578 12.97 7.28 41.23
CA GLY A 578 14.17 7.94 40.70
C GLY A 578 15.08 7.03 39.86
N SER A 579 14.65 5.81 39.56
CA SER A 579 15.33 4.96 38.57
C SER A 579 15.21 5.53 37.14
N PRO A 580 16.12 5.20 36.23
CA PRO A 580 15.98 5.64 34.83
C PRO A 580 14.74 5.00 34.14
N ALA A 581 14.17 5.71 33.18
CA ALA A 581 13.10 5.16 32.38
C ALA A 581 13.56 3.89 31.64
N GLU A 582 12.68 2.89 31.55
CA GLU A 582 12.97 1.60 30.96
C GLU A 582 12.09 1.34 29.73
N PRO A 583 12.64 0.70 28.67
CA PRO A 583 11.85 0.34 27.50
C PRO A 583 11.10 -0.97 27.69
N VAL A 584 9.79 -0.94 27.51
CA VAL A 584 8.95 -2.13 27.36
C VAL A 584 8.86 -2.46 25.88
N ILE A 585 9.24 -3.68 25.49
CA ILE A 585 9.24 -4.11 24.09
C ILE A 585 7.95 -4.86 23.78
N LEU A 586 7.09 -4.27 22.95
CA LEU A 586 5.89 -4.94 22.49
C LEU A 586 6.21 -5.80 21.24
N PRO A 587 5.57 -6.98 21.11
CA PRO A 587 5.67 -7.76 19.87
C PRO A 587 5.17 -6.96 18.66
N ARG A 588 5.88 -7.00 17.53
CA ARG A 588 5.50 -6.28 16.31
C ARG A 588 4.13 -6.64 15.77
N ASN A 589 3.70 -7.87 15.98
CA ASN A 589 2.37 -8.37 15.59
C ASN A 589 1.29 -8.14 16.66
N SER A 590 1.58 -7.41 17.73
CA SER A 590 0.57 -7.14 18.75
C SER A 590 -0.40 -6.04 18.29
N ASP A 591 -1.67 -6.26 18.51
CA ASP A 591 -2.69 -5.24 18.24
C ASP A 591 -2.45 -3.98 19.09
N GLY A 592 -1.87 -4.11 20.29
CA GLY A 592 -1.45 -3.01 21.15
C GLY A 592 -0.43 -2.09 20.50
N LEU A 593 0.62 -2.64 19.90
CA LEU A 593 1.64 -1.85 19.19
C LEU A 593 1.03 -1.11 17.99
N TYR A 594 0.18 -1.76 17.21
CA TYR A 594 -0.52 -1.12 16.09
C TYR A 594 -1.44 0.02 16.57
N MET A 595 -2.08 -0.14 17.72
CA MET A 595 -2.90 0.94 18.30
C MET A 595 -2.03 2.14 18.71
N LEU A 596 -0.92 1.93 19.40
CA LEU A 596 0.00 2.99 19.79
C LEU A 596 0.61 3.72 18.59
N GLN A 597 1.02 2.97 17.55
CA GLN A 597 1.46 3.55 16.28
C GLN A 597 0.38 4.46 15.67
N ARG A 598 -0.84 3.98 15.62
CA ARG A 598 -1.97 4.74 15.06
C ARG A 598 -2.25 6.02 15.85
N VAL A 599 -2.12 5.97 17.17
CA VAL A 599 -2.26 7.14 18.05
C VAL A 599 -1.17 8.17 17.77
N ARG A 600 0.09 7.73 17.63
CA ARG A 600 1.23 8.58 17.26
C ARG A 600 1.07 9.18 15.86
N ASP A 601 0.75 8.35 14.87
CA ASP A 601 0.60 8.79 13.47
C ASP A 601 -0.52 9.84 13.34
N GLU A 602 -1.59 9.71 14.12
CA GLU A 602 -2.67 10.69 14.16
C GLU A 602 -2.22 12.01 14.80
N ALA A 603 -1.38 11.97 15.87
CA ALA A 603 -0.80 13.15 16.49
C ALA A 603 0.10 13.90 15.48
N HIS A 604 0.97 13.17 14.80
CA HIS A 604 1.84 13.71 13.77
C HIS A 604 1.05 14.28 12.56
N ARG A 605 0.02 13.55 12.08
CA ARG A 605 -0.87 14.02 11.01
C ARG A 605 -1.59 15.32 11.41
N PHE A 606 -2.06 15.41 12.63
CA PHE A 606 -2.74 16.59 13.16
C PHE A 606 -1.79 17.79 13.23
N ALA A 607 -0.55 17.59 13.67
CA ALA A 607 0.51 18.58 13.68
C ALA A 607 0.82 19.12 12.27
N ILE A 608 1.04 18.23 11.29
CA ILE A 608 1.29 18.61 9.89
C ILE A 608 0.13 19.43 9.31
N SER A 609 -1.11 19.06 9.60
CA SER A 609 -2.29 19.78 9.10
C SER A 609 -2.34 21.23 9.58
N TYR A 610 -1.96 21.48 10.82
CA TYR A 610 -1.83 22.82 11.39
C TYR A 610 -0.73 23.64 10.72
N HIS A 611 0.44 23.04 10.48
CA HIS A 611 1.55 23.70 9.79
C HIS A 611 1.16 24.13 8.37
N ARG A 612 0.49 23.25 7.62
CA ARG A 612 -0.03 23.57 6.27
C ARG A 612 -1.02 24.74 6.31
N SER A 613 -1.95 24.70 7.26
CA SER A 613 -2.93 25.79 7.45
C SER A 613 -2.28 27.12 7.83
N LYS A 614 -1.30 27.10 8.75
CA LYS A 614 -0.57 28.30 9.18
C LYS A 614 0.30 28.88 8.07
N ARG A 615 0.99 28.01 7.30
CA ARG A 615 1.77 28.41 6.13
C ARG A 615 0.88 29.02 5.04
N SER A 616 -0.26 28.40 4.73
CA SER A 616 -1.23 28.93 3.77
C SER A 616 -1.74 30.31 4.20
N LYS A 617 -2.08 30.49 5.49
CA LYS A 617 -2.50 31.79 6.05
C LYS A 617 -1.40 32.86 5.97
N ARG A 618 -0.14 32.51 6.28
CA ARG A 618 1.01 33.44 6.14
C ARG A 618 1.26 33.81 4.68
N MET A 619 1.24 32.86 3.76
CA MET A 619 1.37 33.14 2.32
C MET A 619 0.24 34.03 1.81
N THR A 620 -1.01 33.79 2.29
CA THR A 620 -2.17 34.62 1.96
C THR A 620 -2.00 36.04 2.49
N ALA A 621 -1.54 36.22 3.73
CA ALA A 621 -1.28 37.51 4.30
C ALA A 621 -0.18 38.23 3.50
N SER A 622 0.95 37.60 3.24
CA SER A 622 2.08 38.16 2.51
C SER A 622 1.73 38.57 1.07
N ALA A 623 0.95 37.78 0.34
CA ALA A 623 0.50 38.10 -1.02
C ALA A 623 -0.42 39.34 -1.06
N LEU A 624 -1.24 39.54 -0.05
CA LEU A 624 -2.16 40.67 0.06
C LEU A 624 -1.55 41.88 0.74
N ASP A 625 -0.36 41.77 1.40
CA ASP A 625 0.37 42.87 2.03
C ASP A 625 0.90 43.87 1.03
N SER A 626 1.17 43.42 -0.20
CA SER A 626 1.67 44.29 -1.29
C SER A 626 0.59 45.18 -1.91
N VAL A 627 -0.70 44.93 -1.61
CA VAL A 627 -1.83 45.67 -2.23
C VAL A 627 -2.06 47.01 -1.54
N ARG A 628 -1.73 48.12 -2.23
CA ARG A 628 -1.98 49.49 -1.75
C ARG A 628 -3.48 49.72 -1.44
N GLY A 629 -3.78 50.20 -0.23
CA GLY A 629 -5.15 50.48 0.19
C GLY A 629 -5.94 49.31 0.78
N LEU A 630 -5.33 48.13 0.89
CA LEU A 630 -5.92 46.99 1.52
C LEU A 630 -5.45 46.83 2.98
N GLY A 631 -6.03 47.64 3.91
CA GLY A 631 -5.74 47.55 5.33
C GLY A 631 -6.13 46.22 5.95
N GLU A 632 -5.60 45.95 7.15
CA GLU A 632 -5.76 44.67 7.84
C GLU A 632 -7.22 44.19 7.97
N HIS A 633 -8.13 45.11 8.26
CA HIS A 633 -9.56 44.79 8.41
C HIS A 633 -10.19 44.32 7.10
N ARG A 634 -9.87 44.96 5.96
CA ARG A 634 -10.39 44.61 4.64
C ARG A 634 -9.76 43.29 4.14
N ARG A 635 -8.50 43.06 4.43
CA ARG A 635 -7.78 41.82 4.14
C ARG A 635 -8.43 40.63 4.86
N LYS A 636 -8.72 40.79 6.17
CA LYS A 636 -9.40 39.77 6.96
C LYS A 636 -10.81 39.50 6.44
N ALA A 637 -11.55 40.52 6.01
CA ALA A 637 -12.88 40.37 5.41
C ALA A 637 -12.82 39.55 4.11
N LEU A 638 -11.85 39.85 3.20
CA LEU A 638 -11.65 39.10 1.97
C LEU A 638 -11.31 37.61 2.24
N VAL A 639 -10.35 37.35 3.11
CA VAL A 639 -9.95 35.99 3.44
C VAL A 639 -11.08 35.21 4.10
N THR A 640 -11.91 35.87 4.89
CA THR A 640 -13.08 35.24 5.53
C THR A 640 -14.18 34.95 4.52
N HIS A 641 -14.41 35.84 3.55
CA HIS A 641 -15.47 35.69 2.55
C HIS A 641 -15.13 34.60 1.51
N PHE A 642 -13.93 34.58 1.00
CA PHE A 642 -13.52 33.63 -0.05
C PHE A 642 -12.91 32.32 0.49
N GLY A 643 -12.50 32.25 1.76
CA GLY A 643 -11.97 31.08 2.44
C GLY A 643 -10.58 30.63 1.94
N SER A 644 -10.16 30.93 0.70
CA SER A 644 -8.85 30.58 0.15
C SER A 644 -8.38 31.54 -0.93
N LEU A 645 -7.03 31.68 -1.09
CA LEU A 645 -6.42 32.44 -2.20
C LEU A 645 -6.81 31.91 -3.58
N ALA A 646 -6.97 30.60 -3.72
CA ALA A 646 -7.35 30.00 -4.98
C ALA A 646 -8.75 30.45 -5.43
N ARG A 647 -9.71 30.51 -4.53
CA ARG A 647 -11.06 31.04 -4.79
C ARG A 647 -11.01 32.54 -5.03
N LEU A 648 -10.24 33.30 -4.26
CA LEU A 648 -10.07 34.73 -4.44
C LEU A 648 -9.40 35.05 -5.80
N LYS A 649 -8.46 34.23 -6.25
CA LYS A 649 -7.82 34.40 -7.57
C LYS A 649 -8.77 34.10 -8.75
N GLN A 650 -9.75 33.24 -8.55
CA GLN A 650 -10.77 32.89 -9.56
C GLN A 650 -12.02 33.78 -9.51
N ALA A 651 -12.15 34.61 -8.46
CA ALA A 651 -13.29 35.48 -8.29
C ALA A 651 -13.27 36.66 -9.28
N SER A 652 -14.46 37.08 -9.69
CA SER A 652 -14.62 38.29 -10.52
C SER A 652 -14.46 39.57 -9.69
N VAL A 653 -14.21 40.69 -10.38
CA VAL A 653 -14.11 42.02 -9.72
C VAL A 653 -15.42 42.33 -8.99
N GLU A 654 -16.57 41.94 -9.53
CA GLU A 654 -17.89 42.16 -8.94
C GLU A 654 -18.05 41.33 -7.64
N GLU A 655 -17.62 40.08 -7.65
CA GLU A 655 -17.66 39.24 -6.44
C GLU A 655 -16.76 39.79 -5.33
N ILE A 656 -15.59 40.30 -5.67
CA ILE A 656 -14.67 40.91 -4.68
C ILE A 656 -15.23 42.22 -4.16
N THR A 657 -15.90 43.02 -4.98
CA THR A 657 -16.54 44.26 -4.53
C THR A 657 -17.80 44.05 -3.68
N SER A 658 -18.38 42.86 -3.69
CA SER A 658 -19.49 42.50 -2.79
C SER A 658 -19.06 42.47 -1.31
N VAL A 659 -17.74 42.39 -1.04
CA VAL A 659 -17.20 42.41 0.32
C VAL A 659 -17.24 43.87 0.85
N PRO A 660 -17.88 44.12 2.00
CA PRO A 660 -18.00 45.48 2.54
C PRO A 660 -16.67 46.22 2.70
N GLY A 661 -16.59 47.42 2.14
CA GLY A 661 -15.41 48.28 2.23
C GLY A 661 -14.36 48.06 1.13
N ILE A 662 -14.64 47.26 0.10
CA ILE A 662 -13.74 47.02 -1.03
C ILE A 662 -14.34 47.62 -2.30
N GLY A 663 -13.64 48.59 -2.87
CA GLY A 663 -14.04 49.22 -4.14
C GLY A 663 -13.39 48.55 -5.34
N ALA A 664 -13.90 48.81 -6.56
CA ALA A 664 -13.46 48.18 -7.79
C ALA A 664 -11.96 48.38 -8.09
N ALA A 665 -11.36 49.50 -7.68
CA ALA A 665 -9.93 49.74 -7.83
C ALA A 665 -9.09 48.80 -6.93
N THR A 666 -9.53 48.59 -5.68
CA THR A 666 -8.88 47.68 -4.75
C THR A 666 -9.06 46.21 -5.18
N ALA A 667 -10.25 45.85 -5.70
CA ALA A 667 -10.51 44.52 -6.22
C ALA A 667 -9.59 44.17 -7.41
N ARG A 668 -9.39 45.08 -8.34
CA ARG A 668 -8.43 44.92 -9.46
C ARG A 668 -6.99 44.80 -8.96
N ALA A 669 -6.56 45.61 -8.04
CA ALA A 669 -5.21 45.55 -7.46
C ALA A 669 -4.99 44.20 -6.69
N VAL A 670 -6.02 43.64 -6.07
CA VAL A 670 -5.97 42.32 -5.43
C VAL A 670 -5.77 41.22 -6.47
N LEU A 671 -6.53 41.24 -7.56
CA LEU A 671 -6.41 40.23 -8.63
C LEU A 671 -5.04 40.34 -9.35
N GLU A 672 -4.56 41.56 -9.60
CA GLU A 672 -3.24 41.80 -10.18
C GLU A 672 -2.11 41.30 -9.26
N ALA A 673 -2.16 41.59 -7.97
CA ALA A 673 -1.18 41.12 -6.99
C ALA A 673 -1.19 39.57 -6.84
N LEU A 674 -2.32 38.93 -7.11
CA LEU A 674 -2.46 37.46 -7.11
C LEU A 674 -2.08 36.84 -8.46
N GLY A 675 -1.73 37.63 -9.49
CA GLY A 675 -1.39 37.15 -10.83
C GLY A 675 -2.58 36.48 -11.55
N ALA A 676 -3.79 36.96 -11.30
CA ALA A 676 -4.96 36.56 -12.09
C ALA A 676 -4.92 37.35 -13.41
N ALA A 677 -5.00 36.69 -14.57
CA ALA A 677 -5.11 37.34 -15.87
C ALA A 677 -6.37 38.21 -15.88
N SER A 678 -6.22 39.49 -16.22
CA SER A 678 -7.36 40.41 -16.37
C SER A 678 -8.28 39.88 -17.47
N PRO A 679 -9.58 39.75 -17.24
CA PRO A 679 -10.54 39.45 -18.32
C PRO A 679 -10.93 40.74 -19.03
N THR A 680 -10.01 41.29 -19.82
CA THR A 680 -10.29 42.37 -20.76
C THR A 680 -9.33 42.25 -21.94
N GLU A 681 -9.74 41.42 -22.91
CA GLU A 681 -9.40 41.50 -24.35
C GLU A 681 -9.88 40.22 -25.07
N SER A 682 -11.16 39.89 -24.94
CA SER A 682 -11.78 38.90 -25.81
C SER A 682 -13.27 39.18 -26.00
N ALA A 683 -13.59 40.44 -26.37
CA ALA A 683 -14.92 40.77 -26.85
C ALA A 683 -14.86 42.04 -27.70
N ALA A 684 -14.16 41.99 -28.82
CA ALA A 684 -14.35 42.87 -29.95
C ALA A 684 -13.52 42.34 -31.12
N GLU A 685 -14.06 41.42 -31.88
CA GLU A 685 -13.85 41.21 -33.30
C GLU A 685 -14.55 39.91 -33.71
N GLY A 686 -15.83 40.04 -33.92
CA GLY A 686 -16.65 39.00 -34.49
C GLY A 686 -17.66 39.66 -35.39
N SER A 687 -17.38 39.79 -36.64
CA SER A 687 -18.30 39.86 -37.77
C SER A 687 -17.61 40.57 -38.94
N VAL A 688 -17.18 39.82 -39.97
CA VAL A 688 -17.59 40.00 -41.36
C VAL A 688 -17.15 38.78 -42.16
N ALA A 689 -18.10 38.22 -42.88
CA ALA A 689 -17.97 37.10 -43.80
C ALA A 689 -17.18 37.49 -45.06
N ALA A 690 -16.47 36.53 -45.66
CA ALA A 690 -16.56 36.14 -47.07
C ALA A 690 -15.45 35.14 -47.43
N THR A 691 -15.88 34.04 -48.00
CA THR A 691 -15.16 33.05 -48.83
C THR A 691 -14.80 33.66 -50.22
N PRO A 692 -14.12 32.92 -51.15
CA PRO A 692 -12.94 32.08 -51.13
C PRO A 692 -11.93 32.50 -52.22
N ASP A 693 -10.68 31.97 -52.20
CA ASP A 693 -9.99 31.53 -53.41
C ASP A 693 -8.61 30.91 -53.10
N SER A 694 -8.38 29.72 -53.63
CA SER A 694 -7.07 29.17 -53.97
C SER A 694 -6.68 29.68 -55.38
N PRO A 695 -5.43 29.62 -55.91
CA PRO A 695 -4.36 28.66 -55.69
C PRO A 695 -2.91 29.18 -55.90
N ALA A 696 -1.96 28.21 -55.94
CA ALA A 696 -0.67 28.16 -56.65
C ALA A 696 0.62 28.29 -55.82
N VAL A 697 1.29 27.18 -55.66
CA VAL A 697 2.54 26.68 -56.29
C VAL A 697 3.74 27.67 -56.40
N SER A 698 4.85 27.30 -55.78
CA SER A 698 6.24 27.41 -56.24
C SER A 698 7.17 26.84 -55.15
N GLN A 699 7.79 25.73 -55.23
CA GLN A 699 9.03 25.28 -55.90
C GLN A 699 10.29 26.11 -55.55
N ALA A 700 11.29 25.33 -55.23
CA ALA A 700 12.75 25.50 -55.29
C ALA A 700 13.42 25.67 -53.92
N SER A 701 14.52 25.09 -53.54
CA SER A 701 15.52 24.23 -54.21
C SER A 701 16.43 23.61 -53.17
N ALA A 702 16.89 22.42 -53.38
CA ALA A 702 18.07 21.85 -52.73
C ALA A 702 19.37 22.46 -53.30
N PRO A 703 20.51 22.27 -52.66
CA PRO A 703 21.58 21.60 -53.38
C PRO A 703 22.22 20.44 -52.63
N VAL A 704 22.63 19.53 -53.48
CA VAL A 704 23.42 18.33 -53.43
C VAL A 704 24.91 18.69 -53.39
N ILE A 705 25.73 17.68 -53.04
CA ILE A 705 27.17 17.46 -53.25
C ILE A 705 27.89 17.28 -51.89
N GLY A 706 28.66 16.24 -51.65
CA GLY A 706 29.26 15.22 -52.51
C GLY A 706 29.93 14.14 -51.69
N ASP A 707 30.08 13.06 -52.34
CA ASP A 707 30.88 11.86 -52.13
C ASP A 707 32.29 12.09 -51.59
N ASP A 708 32.81 11.27 -50.68
CA ASP A 708 34.04 10.52 -51.04
C ASP A 708 34.28 9.30 -50.14
N ARG A 709 34.84 8.32 -50.79
CA ARG A 709 35.08 6.94 -50.45
C ARG A 709 36.33 6.72 -49.59
N SER A 710 36.36 5.54 -49.07
CA SER A 710 37.51 4.56 -48.96
C SER A 710 37.94 4.36 -47.51
N THR A 711 38.09 3.24 -46.94
CA THR A 711 38.57 1.91 -47.22
C THR A 711 38.55 1.12 -45.93
N ALA A 712 38.13 -0.14 -45.95
CA ALA A 712 38.51 -1.17 -44.97
C ALA A 712 39.93 -1.69 -45.35
N PRO A 713 40.56 -2.62 -44.63
CA PRO A 713 40.12 -3.56 -43.62
C PRO A 713 41.12 -3.77 -42.45
N GLY A 714 40.68 -4.54 -41.44
CA GLY A 714 41.52 -5.14 -40.41
C GLY A 714 40.63 -5.85 -39.37
#